data_6f9a23043a26072bb56687e4c4bb47ad
#
_entry.id   6f9a23043a26072bb56687e4c4bb47ad
#
_cell.length_a   1.000
_cell.length_b   1.000
_cell.length_c   1.000
_cell.angle_alpha   90.00
_cell.angle_beta   90.00
_cell.angle_gamma   90.00
#
_symmetry.space_group_name_H-M   'P 1'
#
loop_
_entity.id
_entity.type
_entity.pdbx_description
1 polymer ?
#
loop_
_entity_poly.entity_id
_entity_poly.type
_entity_poly.pdbx_seq_one_letter_code
_entity_poly.pdbx_strand_id
1 'polypeptide(L)'
;MTEQKKVQTMKGLTDEEVRMARNKYGKNELIPTKKESLFLKILEVLKEPMFLLLLVAAVIYFILGEPQDGVVMLVFVLGIISIDIIQEWKTDKTLSALKNLSAPHITVIRNGVEKSINSEELVPNDLMIITEGVKIPADGNVLVANDLCVDESSLTGEAEGVWKCIDDNNSDDYWRRDYCYAGTLVTQGRGIVRVDKIGKDTEYGKIGINISEAPDTPTPLQKQTGKLVKICATIAAVLFVLVCIITYFNLPDHSLKERVIESILSGITLAMAMIPEEFPVILTVFLSMGAWRLAKKNSLVRRLPSVETLGAISVLCVDKTGTITMNKMALKESWALKDIDELDVTMGMACETDPYDPMEQAMLKYCEDKGISKEKLFKGRLVTEYSFTNEKKMMGHVWENDGVISVSAKGSPEKILDICLLSGDEKKKVEEKMYEMSSKGLRVIGVGKMIINNGDIPKSLEECKLEFLGLIGLQDPPREGIKDDIKMCLDAGIRVVMITGDNGITASSIAKEVGIPHSQGIITGEELNKMDDEELNKRIKDVSIFSRVVPEHKMRIVKAFKEIGEVVAMTGDGVNDAPALKYADIGIAMGKRGSEVSREAADLILLDDNFSTIVDTVKDGRRIYDNIRKAIGYVFVIHMPIAFASLLAPLLGISASSLLLLPVHVVLLELLIDPTCSIVLERQPAESDIMNRKPRDPREGILTSKVLVKSIIQGLVLFAASFGTYYYYLESGIELARSMGLAIIMISNLLLVQVNSSNSELAYKSIIKLRKDKVMWSVAIGTIVGLVIILYTPLSGFLGLVHLGTSEILKVCGISLVSILWYEVVKLFKK
;
A
#
# COMPACT_ATOMS: atom_id res chain seq x y z
N MET A 1 23.55 -41.67 -12.30
CA MET A 1 23.23 -41.16 -10.95
C MET A 1 22.22 -40.07 -11.17
N THR A 2 20.96 -40.26 -10.80
CA THR A 2 19.87 -39.27 -11.01
C THR A 2 20.23 -37.96 -10.36
N GLU A 3 19.92 -36.84 -11.00
CA GLU A 3 20.24 -35.44 -10.58
C GLU A 3 19.76 -35.14 -9.15
N GLN A 4 18.65 -35.72 -8.69
CA GLN A 4 18.19 -35.65 -7.32
C GLN A 4 19.24 -36.12 -6.27
N LYS A 5 20.10 -37.09 -6.62
CA LYS A 5 21.22 -37.52 -5.75
C LYS A 5 22.38 -36.50 -5.74
N LYS A 6 22.58 -35.69 -6.79
CA LYS A 6 23.59 -34.62 -6.81
C LYS A 6 23.22 -33.45 -5.89
N VAL A 7 21.95 -33.08 -5.85
CA VAL A 7 21.44 -31.99 -4.99
C VAL A 7 21.57 -32.34 -3.51
N GLN A 8 21.30 -33.59 -3.10
CA GLN A 8 21.41 -34.08 -1.72
C GLN A 8 22.86 -34.11 -1.17
N THR A 9 23.87 -33.95 -2.03
CA THR A 9 25.29 -33.95 -1.63
C THR A 9 25.89 -32.55 -1.51
N MET A 10 25.18 -31.48 -1.94
CA MET A 10 25.66 -30.10 -1.86
C MET A 10 25.46 -29.51 -0.45
N LYS A 11 26.54 -29.36 0.28
CA LYS A 11 26.47 -28.84 1.66
C LYS A 11 26.34 -27.29 1.76
N GLY A 12 26.73 -26.54 0.73
CA GLY A 12 26.81 -25.09 0.78
C GLY A 12 27.78 -24.56 1.85
N LEU A 13 27.78 -23.26 2.06
CA LEU A 13 28.62 -22.61 3.08
C LEU A 13 28.13 -22.88 4.50
N THR A 14 29.06 -22.96 5.45
CA THR A 14 28.77 -22.95 6.88
C THR A 14 28.50 -21.52 7.38
N ASP A 15 27.84 -21.39 8.53
CA ASP A 15 27.55 -20.06 9.12
C ASP A 15 28.82 -19.26 9.43
N GLU A 16 29.94 -19.94 9.71
CA GLU A 16 31.24 -19.32 9.99
C GLU A 16 31.87 -18.78 8.68
N GLU A 17 31.80 -19.55 7.60
CA GLU A 17 32.26 -19.11 6.27
C GLU A 17 31.45 -17.95 5.74
N VAL A 18 30.11 -17.96 5.93
CA VAL A 18 29.22 -16.84 5.58
C VAL A 18 29.60 -15.58 6.35
N ARG A 19 29.91 -15.69 7.66
CA ARG A 19 30.34 -14.57 8.49
C ARG A 19 31.68 -13.98 8.03
N MET A 20 32.62 -14.85 7.68
CA MET A 20 33.94 -14.41 7.14
C MET A 20 33.77 -13.74 5.76
N ALA A 21 32.96 -14.33 4.88
CA ALA A 21 32.70 -13.75 3.56
C ALA A 21 31.98 -12.39 3.66
N ARG A 22 30.98 -12.25 4.55
CA ARG A 22 30.28 -10.97 4.80
C ARG A 22 31.21 -9.88 5.31
N ASN A 23 32.17 -10.20 6.20
CA ASN A 23 33.16 -9.25 6.69
C ASN A 23 34.15 -8.81 5.59
N LYS A 24 34.41 -9.69 4.61
CA LYS A 24 35.36 -9.40 3.52
C LYS A 24 34.70 -8.65 2.34
N TYR A 25 33.50 -9.05 1.93
CA TYR A 25 32.84 -8.58 0.71
C TYR A 25 31.67 -7.61 0.98
N GLY A 26 31.20 -7.51 2.24
CA GLY A 26 30.04 -6.68 2.59
C GLY A 26 28.70 -7.34 2.26
N LYS A 27 27.69 -6.52 2.05
CA LYS A 27 26.34 -6.94 1.68
C LYS A 27 26.14 -6.90 0.16
N ASN A 28 25.21 -7.67 -0.36
CA ASN A 28 24.77 -7.63 -1.75
C ASN A 28 23.87 -6.41 -1.99
N GLU A 29 24.45 -5.23 -1.96
CA GLU A 29 23.76 -3.94 -2.20
C GLU A 29 24.38 -3.26 -3.42
N LEU A 30 23.55 -2.80 -4.36
CA LEU A 30 24.00 -2.07 -5.55
C LEU A 30 24.57 -0.71 -5.19
N ILE A 31 23.98 -0.04 -4.20
CA ILE A 31 24.39 1.26 -3.70
C ILE A 31 24.41 1.19 -2.18
N PRO A 32 25.57 1.40 -1.54
CA PRO A 32 25.64 1.49 -0.09
C PRO A 32 24.76 2.67 0.39
N THR A 33 23.81 2.40 1.26
CA THR A 33 23.03 3.45 1.90
C THR A 33 23.97 4.35 2.69
N LYS A 34 24.26 5.55 2.18
CA LYS A 34 25.00 6.57 2.91
C LYS A 34 24.17 6.98 4.12
N LYS A 35 24.67 6.73 5.31
CA LYS A 35 24.10 7.33 6.54
C LYS A 35 24.29 8.83 6.42
N GLU A 36 23.23 9.58 6.27
CA GLU A 36 23.28 11.03 6.30
C GLU A 36 23.84 11.50 7.64
N SER A 37 24.78 12.42 7.58
CA SER A 37 25.38 13.00 8.78
C SER A 37 24.33 13.81 9.53
N LEU A 38 24.19 13.61 10.84
CA LEU A 38 23.30 14.40 11.71
C LEU A 38 23.55 15.91 11.58
N PHE A 39 24.79 16.30 11.31
CA PHE A 39 25.15 17.70 11.05
C PHE A 39 24.52 18.25 9.75
N LEU A 40 24.48 17.46 8.68
CA LEU A 40 23.82 17.89 7.43
C LEU A 40 22.32 18.03 7.61
N LYS A 41 21.67 17.14 8.35
CA LYS A 41 20.23 17.25 8.69
C LYS A 41 19.95 18.52 9.49
N ILE A 42 20.73 18.82 10.52
CA ILE A 42 20.58 20.08 11.28
C ILE A 42 20.72 21.29 10.34
N LEU A 43 21.66 21.25 9.40
CA LEU A 43 21.88 22.36 8.46
C LEU A 43 20.72 22.52 7.46
N GLU A 44 20.05 21.43 7.10
CA GLU A 44 18.84 21.43 6.25
C GLU A 44 17.65 22.05 6.99
N VAL A 45 17.42 21.65 8.22
CA VAL A 45 16.35 22.23 9.08
C VAL A 45 16.59 23.74 9.28
N LEU A 46 17.84 24.16 9.54
CA LEU A 46 18.18 25.58 9.69
C LEU A 46 17.98 26.43 8.43
N LYS A 47 17.87 25.82 7.23
CA LYS A 47 17.55 26.54 5.99
C LYS A 47 16.06 26.83 5.82
N GLU A 48 15.20 26.26 6.64
CA GLU A 48 13.77 26.55 6.57
C GLU A 48 13.48 28.01 6.90
N PRO A 49 12.50 28.64 6.23
CA PRO A 49 12.24 30.08 6.36
C PRO A 49 11.98 30.54 7.78
N MET A 50 11.30 29.75 8.61
CA MET A 50 10.99 30.09 9.98
C MET A 50 12.24 30.18 10.84
N PHE A 51 13.13 29.17 10.79
CA PHE A 51 14.37 29.19 11.56
C PHE A 51 15.27 30.34 11.16
N LEU A 52 15.31 30.71 9.88
CA LEU A 52 16.03 31.89 9.41
C LEU A 52 15.42 33.19 10.01
N LEU A 53 14.09 33.33 10.05
CA LEU A 53 13.42 34.47 10.65
C LEU A 53 13.68 34.57 12.16
N LEU A 54 13.65 33.43 12.87
CA LEU A 54 13.96 33.35 14.30
C LEU A 54 15.41 33.73 14.61
N LEU A 55 16.36 33.26 13.81
CA LEU A 55 17.77 33.64 13.94
C LEU A 55 17.96 35.13 13.70
N VAL A 56 17.29 35.70 12.70
CA VAL A 56 17.30 37.16 12.45
C VAL A 56 16.71 37.91 13.63
N ALA A 57 15.57 37.46 14.18
CA ALA A 57 14.96 38.06 15.36
C ALA A 57 15.89 37.99 16.58
N ALA A 58 16.54 36.84 16.84
CA ALA A 58 17.49 36.71 17.94
C ALA A 58 18.68 37.70 17.79
N VAL A 59 19.25 37.82 16.58
CA VAL A 59 20.31 38.77 16.30
C VAL A 59 19.84 40.20 16.55
N ILE A 60 18.62 40.57 16.19
CA ILE A 60 18.06 41.90 16.44
C ILE A 60 17.94 42.18 17.94
N TYR A 61 17.45 41.20 18.75
CA TYR A 61 17.40 41.37 20.21
C TYR A 61 18.78 41.59 20.83
N PHE A 62 19.85 40.88 20.33
CA PHE A 62 21.21 41.16 20.78
C PHE A 62 21.70 42.58 20.39
N ILE A 63 21.34 43.09 19.21
CA ILE A 63 21.67 44.46 18.77
C ILE A 63 20.95 45.55 19.60
N LEU A 64 19.72 45.19 20.07
CA LEU A 64 18.93 46.08 20.95
C LEU A 64 19.52 46.23 22.33
N GLY A 65 20.35 45.29 22.78
CA GLY A 65 20.87 45.25 24.13
C GLY A 65 19.94 44.46 25.09
N GLU A 66 19.06 43.64 24.54
CA GLU A 66 18.17 42.69 25.25
C GLU A 66 18.67 41.25 25.05
N PRO A 67 19.85 40.89 25.58
CA PRO A 67 20.46 39.58 25.31
C PRO A 67 19.65 38.44 25.95
N GLN A 68 18.82 38.70 26.94
CA GLN A 68 17.96 37.69 27.57
C GLN A 68 16.92 37.18 26.59
N ASP A 69 16.24 38.02 25.85
CA ASP A 69 15.23 37.65 24.86
C ASP A 69 15.86 36.94 23.68
N GLY A 70 17.05 37.41 23.22
CA GLY A 70 17.81 36.73 22.19
C GLY A 70 18.22 35.31 22.58
N VAL A 71 18.67 35.09 23.84
CA VAL A 71 19.00 33.75 24.35
C VAL A 71 17.76 32.86 24.47
N VAL A 72 16.65 33.41 24.97
CA VAL A 72 15.38 32.65 25.03
C VAL A 72 14.95 32.18 23.65
N MET A 73 15.02 33.04 22.64
CA MET A 73 14.73 32.69 21.26
C MET A 73 15.60 31.54 20.78
N LEU A 74 16.92 31.59 21.01
CA LEU A 74 17.85 30.54 20.62
C LEU A 74 17.57 29.20 21.33
N VAL A 75 17.18 29.24 22.63
CA VAL A 75 16.78 28.03 23.38
C VAL A 75 15.54 27.38 22.76
N PHE A 76 14.54 28.19 22.38
CA PHE A 76 13.36 27.66 21.69
C PHE A 76 13.67 27.10 20.29
N VAL A 77 14.52 27.77 19.50
CA VAL A 77 15.01 27.25 18.22
C VAL A 77 15.64 25.89 18.41
N LEU A 78 16.53 25.71 19.41
CA LEU A 78 17.12 24.41 19.71
C LEU A 78 16.09 23.37 20.13
N GLY A 79 15.05 23.80 20.88
CA GLY A 79 13.93 22.93 21.26
C GLY A 79 13.16 22.38 20.06
N ILE A 80 12.76 23.25 19.14
CA ILE A 80 12.02 22.86 17.92
C ILE A 80 12.88 21.96 17.04
N ILE A 81 14.12 22.36 16.72
CA ILE A 81 15.06 21.52 15.94
C ILE A 81 15.20 20.13 16.55
N SER A 82 15.24 20.05 17.91
CA SER A 82 15.32 18.73 18.59
C SER A 82 14.07 17.88 18.37
N ILE A 83 12.90 18.50 18.35
CA ILE A 83 11.63 17.82 18.10
C ILE A 83 11.56 17.33 16.64
N ASP A 84 11.91 18.18 15.69
CA ASP A 84 11.91 17.85 14.27
C ASP A 84 12.86 16.68 13.96
N ILE A 85 14.07 16.73 14.50
CA ILE A 85 15.03 15.63 14.36
C ILE A 85 14.49 14.32 14.97
N ILE A 86 13.82 14.39 16.13
CA ILE A 86 13.22 13.20 16.76
C ILE A 86 12.06 12.67 15.90
N GLN A 87 11.22 13.52 15.36
CA GLN A 87 10.11 13.13 14.47
C GLN A 87 10.66 12.51 13.17
N GLU A 88 11.63 13.15 12.54
CA GLU A 88 12.30 12.64 11.34
C GLU A 88 12.96 11.29 11.59
N TRP A 89 13.74 11.16 12.67
CA TRP A 89 14.36 9.88 13.04
C TRP A 89 13.34 8.76 13.27
N LYS A 90 12.21 9.07 13.90
CA LYS A 90 11.14 8.11 14.12
C LYS A 90 10.49 7.69 12.79
N THR A 91 10.30 8.63 11.88
CA THR A 91 9.79 8.39 10.53
C THR A 91 10.74 7.53 9.72
N ASP A 92 12.03 7.86 9.68
CA ASP A 92 13.08 7.10 9.00
C ASP A 92 13.19 5.66 9.52
N LYS A 93 13.10 5.47 10.83
CA LYS A 93 13.10 4.15 11.45
C LYS A 93 11.87 3.33 11.03
N THR A 94 10.72 3.97 10.93
CA THR A 94 9.47 3.33 10.47
C THR A 94 9.58 2.93 8.99
N LEU A 95 10.08 3.82 8.15
CA LEU A 95 10.31 3.57 6.72
C LEU A 95 11.34 2.47 6.49
N SER A 96 12.44 2.46 7.25
CA SER A 96 13.47 1.41 7.18
C SER A 96 12.90 0.05 7.58
N ALA A 97 12.06 -0.01 8.60
CA ALA A 97 11.38 -1.25 8.99
C ALA A 97 10.42 -1.76 7.89
N LEU A 98 9.68 -0.87 7.21
CA LEU A 98 8.83 -1.21 6.07
C LEU A 98 9.66 -1.71 4.88
N LYS A 99 10.78 -1.04 4.57
CA LYS A 99 11.70 -1.44 3.51
C LYS A 99 12.26 -2.85 3.73
N ASN A 100 12.64 -3.18 4.97
CA ASN A 100 13.13 -4.51 5.33
C ASN A 100 12.05 -5.61 5.16
N LEU A 101 10.78 -5.29 5.39
CA LEU A 101 9.67 -6.24 5.17
C LEU A 101 9.39 -6.49 3.68
N SER A 102 9.76 -5.56 2.80
CA SER A 102 9.60 -5.66 1.34
C SER A 102 10.85 -6.15 0.62
N ALA A 103 11.94 -6.43 1.35
CA ALA A 103 13.21 -6.86 0.75
C ALA A 103 13.03 -8.18 -0.03
N PRO A 104 13.59 -8.30 -1.23
CA PRO A 104 13.55 -9.55 -1.99
C PRO A 104 14.23 -10.68 -1.20
N HIS A 105 13.65 -11.88 -1.28
CA HIS A 105 14.19 -13.08 -0.66
C HIS A 105 14.67 -14.07 -1.71
N ILE A 106 15.71 -14.81 -1.37
CA ILE A 106 16.25 -15.89 -2.20
C ILE A 106 16.47 -17.14 -1.34
N THR A 107 16.19 -18.29 -1.92
CA THR A 107 16.47 -19.56 -1.26
C THR A 107 17.92 -19.97 -1.52
N VAL A 108 18.65 -20.29 -0.45
CA VAL A 108 20.04 -20.76 -0.53
C VAL A 108 20.22 -22.11 0.20
N ILE A 109 21.22 -22.85 -0.20
CA ILE A 109 21.66 -24.06 0.53
C ILE A 109 22.84 -23.66 1.42
N ARG A 110 22.64 -23.69 2.74
CA ARG A 110 23.69 -23.50 3.75
C ARG A 110 23.65 -24.61 4.79
N ASN A 111 24.78 -25.13 5.21
CA ASN A 111 24.88 -26.28 6.13
C ASN A 111 24.10 -27.53 5.64
N GLY A 112 23.91 -27.69 4.32
CA GLY A 112 23.15 -28.79 3.74
C GLY A 112 21.62 -28.65 3.84
N VAL A 113 21.11 -27.47 4.25
CA VAL A 113 19.67 -27.18 4.40
C VAL A 113 19.28 -26.00 3.52
N GLU A 114 18.12 -26.11 2.85
CA GLU A 114 17.51 -24.99 2.14
C GLU A 114 16.98 -23.95 3.14
N LYS A 115 17.37 -22.70 2.95
CA LYS A 115 16.99 -21.58 3.81
C LYS A 115 16.64 -20.36 2.95
N SER A 116 15.52 -19.73 3.22
CA SER A 116 15.18 -18.42 2.62
C SER A 116 15.87 -17.29 3.40
N ILE A 117 16.58 -16.44 2.69
CA ILE A 117 17.31 -15.27 3.23
C ILE A 117 16.96 -14.03 2.43
N ASN A 118 17.19 -12.83 3.01
CA ASN A 118 17.15 -11.61 2.24
C ASN A 118 18.24 -11.62 1.17
N SER A 119 17.92 -11.18 -0.05
CA SER A 119 18.88 -11.12 -1.16
C SER A 119 20.13 -10.28 -0.83
N GLU A 120 20.00 -9.28 0.04
CA GLU A 120 21.12 -8.49 0.55
C GLU A 120 22.12 -9.30 1.40
N GLU A 121 21.71 -10.48 1.91
CA GLU A 121 22.55 -11.33 2.75
C GLU A 121 23.35 -12.37 1.97
N LEU A 122 23.22 -12.39 0.64
CA LEU A 122 24.03 -13.25 -0.21
C LEU A 122 25.52 -12.89 -0.11
N VAL A 123 26.34 -13.91 -0.16
CA VAL A 123 27.81 -13.78 -0.17
C VAL A 123 28.38 -14.61 -1.32
N PRO A 124 29.58 -14.28 -1.83
CA PRO A 124 30.27 -15.11 -2.83
C PRO A 124 30.43 -16.55 -2.34
N ASN A 125 30.24 -17.51 -3.25
CA ASN A 125 30.20 -18.96 -3.04
C ASN A 125 28.92 -19.51 -2.38
N ASP A 126 27.91 -18.71 -2.07
CA ASP A 126 26.58 -19.23 -1.71
C ASP A 126 26.01 -20.07 -2.85
N LEU A 127 25.21 -21.08 -2.51
CA LEU A 127 24.42 -21.85 -3.50
C LEU A 127 23.00 -21.32 -3.47
N MET A 128 22.65 -20.49 -4.46
CA MET A 128 21.29 -19.96 -4.61
C MET A 128 20.43 -20.88 -5.52
N ILE A 129 19.19 -21.09 -5.09
CA ILE A 129 18.18 -21.83 -5.85
C ILE A 129 17.32 -20.79 -6.58
N ILE A 130 17.29 -20.87 -7.89
CA ILE A 130 16.47 -20.01 -8.74
C ILE A 130 15.36 -20.82 -9.40
N THR A 131 14.17 -20.27 -9.42
CA THR A 131 12.95 -20.88 -9.98
C THR A 131 12.19 -19.86 -10.82
N GLU A 132 11.23 -20.32 -11.59
CA GLU A 132 10.37 -19.47 -12.40
C GLU A 132 9.81 -18.28 -11.60
N GLY A 133 9.89 -17.07 -12.16
CA GLY A 133 9.44 -15.83 -11.55
C GLY A 133 10.41 -15.20 -10.55
N VAL A 134 11.59 -15.80 -10.33
CA VAL A 134 12.65 -15.22 -9.49
C VAL A 134 13.52 -14.30 -10.32
N LYS A 135 13.74 -13.07 -9.82
CA LYS A 135 14.75 -12.15 -10.33
C LYS A 135 16.08 -12.50 -9.69
N ILE A 136 17.08 -12.80 -10.48
CA ILE A 136 18.40 -13.26 -10.05
C ILE A 136 19.11 -12.13 -9.29
N PRO A 137 19.47 -12.29 -8.00
CA PRO A 137 19.97 -11.20 -7.18
C PRO A 137 21.50 -11.00 -7.23
N ALA A 138 22.24 -11.95 -7.81
CA ALA A 138 23.69 -11.93 -7.86
C ALA A 138 24.19 -12.67 -9.09
N ASP A 139 25.38 -12.35 -9.59
CA ASP A 139 26.01 -13.10 -10.68
C ASP A 139 26.55 -14.44 -10.19
N GLY A 140 26.47 -15.49 -11.03
CA GLY A 140 26.98 -16.78 -10.61
C GLY A 140 26.99 -17.85 -11.69
N ASN A 141 27.76 -18.95 -11.43
CA ASN A 141 27.91 -20.10 -12.30
C ASN A 141 26.79 -21.12 -12.08
N VAL A 142 26.21 -21.64 -13.15
CA VAL A 142 25.16 -22.66 -13.14
C VAL A 142 25.76 -24.02 -12.78
N LEU A 143 25.27 -24.63 -11.69
CA LEU A 143 25.67 -25.95 -11.24
C LEU A 143 24.63 -27.04 -11.59
N VAL A 144 23.36 -26.64 -11.63
CA VAL A 144 22.22 -27.49 -12.02
C VAL A 144 21.25 -26.64 -12.83
N ALA A 145 20.81 -27.13 -13.97
CA ALA A 145 19.81 -26.51 -14.82
C ALA A 145 18.78 -27.57 -15.22
N ASN A 146 17.53 -27.40 -14.81
CA ASN A 146 16.39 -28.23 -15.19
C ASN A 146 15.43 -27.34 -15.97
N ASP A 147 15.46 -27.43 -17.28
CA ASP A 147 14.69 -26.60 -18.22
C ASP A 147 14.77 -25.11 -17.86
N LEU A 148 15.97 -24.65 -17.47
CA LEU A 148 16.21 -23.31 -17.00
C LEU A 148 16.32 -22.34 -18.17
N CYS A 149 15.36 -21.43 -18.30
CA CYS A 149 15.37 -20.34 -19.26
C CYS A 149 15.35 -19.00 -18.51
N VAL A 150 16.21 -18.06 -18.94
CA VAL A 150 16.40 -16.76 -18.30
C VAL A 150 16.22 -15.66 -19.33
N ASP A 151 15.39 -14.67 -19.01
CA ASP A 151 15.27 -13.41 -19.77
C ASP A 151 16.40 -12.48 -19.36
N GLU A 152 17.31 -12.22 -20.30
CA GLU A 152 18.48 -11.34 -20.12
C GLU A 152 18.30 -9.98 -20.82
N SER A 153 17.09 -9.66 -21.28
CA SER A 153 16.80 -8.42 -22.02
C SER A 153 17.17 -7.14 -21.26
N SER A 154 17.13 -7.20 -19.92
CA SER A 154 17.56 -6.08 -19.06
C SER A 154 19.06 -5.73 -19.19
N LEU A 155 19.87 -6.64 -19.69
CA LEU A 155 21.31 -6.47 -19.88
C LEU A 155 21.69 -6.47 -21.38
N THR A 156 21.09 -7.35 -22.17
CA THR A 156 21.41 -7.54 -23.59
C THR A 156 20.61 -6.65 -24.53
N GLY A 157 19.40 -6.26 -24.12
CA GLY A 157 18.40 -5.62 -24.97
C GLY A 157 17.62 -6.59 -25.88
N GLU A 158 17.99 -7.90 -25.90
CA GLU A 158 17.36 -8.93 -26.72
C GLU A 158 16.23 -9.60 -25.93
N ALA A 159 15.04 -9.68 -26.52
CA ALA A 159 13.84 -10.21 -25.85
C ALA A 159 13.74 -11.75 -25.83
N GLU A 160 14.66 -12.46 -26.49
CA GLU A 160 14.65 -13.93 -26.54
C GLU A 160 15.22 -14.52 -25.25
N GLY A 161 14.50 -15.47 -24.63
CA GLY A 161 14.96 -16.15 -23.42
C GLY A 161 16.17 -17.06 -23.69
N VAL A 162 17.16 -17.00 -22.82
CA VAL A 162 18.41 -17.76 -22.92
C VAL A 162 18.31 -19.06 -22.13
N TRP A 163 18.39 -20.21 -22.81
CA TRP A 163 18.45 -21.52 -22.17
C TRP A 163 19.80 -21.75 -21.52
N LYS A 164 19.84 -21.99 -20.21
CA LYS A 164 21.05 -22.16 -19.42
C LYS A 164 21.48 -23.62 -19.37
N CYS A 165 22.79 -23.85 -19.34
CA CYS A 165 23.41 -25.17 -19.25
C CYS A 165 24.57 -25.17 -18.24
N ILE A 166 25.07 -26.39 -17.89
CA ILE A 166 26.14 -26.54 -16.88
C ILE A 166 27.51 -26.25 -17.47
N ASP A 167 27.75 -26.65 -18.70
CA ASP A 167 29.03 -26.45 -19.42
C ASP A 167 28.73 -25.86 -20.78
N ASP A 168 29.21 -24.65 -21.04
CA ASP A 168 29.18 -24.00 -22.34
C ASP A 168 30.55 -24.16 -23.06
N ASN A 169 30.62 -25.09 -24.01
CA ASN A 169 31.83 -25.31 -24.80
C ASN A 169 32.10 -24.18 -25.84
N ASN A 170 31.24 -23.18 -25.96
CA ASN A 170 31.36 -22.04 -26.84
C ASN A 170 31.82 -20.81 -26.02
N SER A 171 33.09 -20.78 -25.69
CA SER A 171 33.72 -19.73 -24.86
C SER A 171 33.91 -18.36 -25.53
N ASP A 172 33.47 -18.14 -26.77
CA ASP A 172 33.65 -16.90 -27.53
C ASP A 172 32.46 -15.92 -27.45
N ASP A 173 31.32 -16.32 -26.85
CA ASP A 173 30.19 -15.42 -26.66
C ASP A 173 30.34 -14.59 -25.38
N TYR A 174 30.13 -13.28 -25.49
CA TYR A 174 30.17 -12.34 -24.37
C TYR A 174 29.13 -12.71 -23.27
N TRP A 175 28.00 -13.30 -23.67
CA TRP A 175 26.93 -13.75 -22.79
C TRP A 175 26.92 -15.28 -22.65
N ARG A 176 27.44 -15.76 -21.53
CA ARG A 176 27.65 -17.18 -21.25
C ARG A 176 26.35 -17.90 -20.88
N ARG A 177 26.12 -19.10 -21.43
CA ARG A 177 24.98 -19.96 -21.08
C ARG A 177 25.17 -20.72 -19.75
N ASP A 178 26.41 -20.92 -19.32
CA ASP A 178 26.75 -21.53 -18.03
C ASP A 178 26.79 -20.54 -16.87
N TYR A 179 26.35 -19.29 -17.12
CA TYR A 179 26.39 -18.18 -16.16
C TYR A 179 25.06 -17.44 -16.10
N CYS A 180 24.64 -17.07 -14.88
CA CYS A 180 23.47 -16.25 -14.62
C CYS A 180 23.89 -14.85 -14.15
N TYR A 181 23.20 -13.84 -14.62
CA TYR A 181 23.49 -12.44 -14.33
C TYR A 181 22.46 -11.84 -13.38
N ALA A 182 22.91 -11.00 -12.42
CA ALA A 182 22.03 -10.23 -11.55
C ALA A 182 21.09 -9.34 -12.38
N GLY A 183 19.88 -9.13 -11.88
CA GLY A 183 18.87 -8.28 -12.54
C GLY A 183 18.07 -8.96 -13.63
N THR A 184 18.44 -10.18 -14.07
CA THR A 184 17.74 -10.98 -15.07
C THR A 184 16.63 -11.82 -14.43
N LEU A 185 15.67 -12.31 -15.24
CA LEU A 185 14.48 -12.99 -14.78
C LEU A 185 14.43 -14.44 -15.21
N VAL A 186 14.18 -15.37 -14.29
CA VAL A 186 13.90 -16.77 -14.64
C VAL A 186 12.48 -16.88 -15.21
N THR A 187 12.38 -17.18 -16.51
CA THR A 187 11.09 -17.33 -17.22
C THR A 187 10.54 -18.73 -17.16
N GLN A 188 11.42 -19.74 -17.02
CA GLN A 188 11.01 -21.14 -16.95
C GLN A 188 12.05 -21.98 -16.21
N GLY A 189 11.60 -23.04 -15.54
CA GLY A 189 12.44 -24.09 -14.96
C GLY A 189 13.01 -23.78 -13.58
N ARG A 190 14.00 -24.58 -13.18
CA ARG A 190 14.70 -24.48 -11.89
C ARG A 190 16.20 -24.71 -12.05
N GLY A 191 17.01 -23.92 -11.30
CA GLY A 191 18.47 -24.10 -11.29
C GLY A 191 19.08 -23.91 -9.92
N ILE A 192 20.32 -24.41 -9.75
CA ILE A 192 21.20 -24.09 -8.62
C ILE A 192 22.40 -23.36 -9.17
N VAL A 193 22.66 -22.17 -8.65
CA VAL A 193 23.70 -21.26 -9.12
C VAL A 193 24.64 -20.95 -7.94
N ARG A 194 25.94 -21.07 -8.17
CA ARG A 194 26.96 -20.66 -7.20
C ARG A 194 27.29 -19.19 -7.42
N VAL A 195 27.05 -18.40 -6.41
CA VAL A 195 27.31 -16.93 -6.44
C VAL A 195 28.80 -16.65 -6.65
N ASP A 196 29.09 -15.82 -7.63
CA ASP A 196 30.45 -15.37 -7.98
C ASP A 196 30.64 -13.90 -7.57
N LYS A 197 29.79 -12.98 -8.05
CA LYS A 197 29.86 -11.54 -7.77
C LYS A 197 28.56 -11.04 -7.14
N ILE A 198 28.71 -10.07 -6.24
CA ILE A 198 27.58 -9.44 -5.51
C ILE A 198 27.61 -7.92 -5.66
N GLY A 199 26.45 -7.30 -5.50
CA GLY A 199 26.26 -5.83 -5.44
C GLY A 199 26.85 -5.09 -6.63
N LYS A 200 27.70 -4.10 -6.34
CA LYS A 200 28.33 -3.23 -7.34
C LYS A 200 29.27 -3.97 -8.31
N ASP A 201 29.76 -5.14 -7.93
CA ASP A 201 30.72 -5.92 -8.73
C ASP A 201 30.02 -6.81 -9.77
N THR A 202 28.67 -6.95 -9.72
CA THR A 202 27.86 -7.63 -10.75
C THR A 202 27.84 -6.85 -12.04
N GLU A 203 27.53 -7.51 -13.18
CA GLU A 203 27.40 -6.81 -14.47
C GLU A 203 26.28 -5.76 -14.42
N TYR A 204 25.15 -6.09 -13.77
CA TYR A 204 24.04 -5.16 -13.55
C TYR A 204 24.46 -3.98 -12.63
N GLY A 205 25.27 -4.27 -11.60
CA GLY A 205 25.79 -3.24 -10.68
C GLY A 205 26.70 -2.21 -11.36
N LYS A 206 27.51 -2.64 -12.32
CA LYS A 206 28.37 -1.74 -13.12
C LYS A 206 27.54 -0.77 -13.96
N ILE A 207 26.38 -1.21 -14.49
CA ILE A 207 25.44 -0.38 -15.25
C ILE A 207 24.64 0.53 -14.30
N GLY A 208 24.21 -0.01 -13.12
CA GLY A 208 23.32 0.66 -12.19
C GLY A 208 23.90 1.90 -11.50
N ILE A 209 25.22 2.03 -11.41
CA ILE A 209 25.88 3.22 -10.84
C ILE A 209 25.49 4.50 -11.59
N ASN A 210 25.18 4.42 -12.87
CA ASN A 210 24.79 5.57 -13.69
C ASN A 210 23.28 5.90 -13.67
N ILE A 211 22.44 5.03 -13.12
CA ILE A 211 20.97 5.17 -13.13
C ILE A 211 20.41 5.62 -11.77
N SER A 212 21.23 5.57 -10.71
CA SER A 212 20.77 5.71 -9.31
C SER A 212 20.49 7.14 -8.83
N GLU A 213 20.60 8.15 -9.67
CA GLU A 213 20.35 9.55 -9.30
C GLU A 213 19.05 10.15 -9.85
N ALA A 214 18.07 9.35 -10.21
CA ALA A 214 16.75 9.90 -10.52
C ALA A 214 16.09 10.35 -9.21
N PRO A 215 15.90 11.68 -8.99
CA PRO A 215 15.29 12.18 -7.77
C PRO A 215 13.85 11.68 -7.68
N ASP A 216 13.41 11.33 -6.46
CA ASP A 216 12.02 10.97 -6.19
C ASP A 216 11.09 12.09 -6.68
N THR A 217 10.19 11.77 -7.60
CA THR A 217 9.24 12.76 -8.09
C THR A 217 8.21 13.05 -7.01
N PRO A 218 8.01 14.33 -6.62
CA PRO A 218 7.09 14.70 -5.56
C PRO A 218 5.64 14.30 -5.91
N THR A 219 4.90 13.83 -4.91
CA THR A 219 3.50 13.41 -5.05
C THR A 219 2.59 14.57 -5.46
N PRO A 220 1.39 14.31 -6.01
CA PRO A 220 0.39 15.35 -6.24
C PRO A 220 0.07 16.17 -4.99
N LEU A 221 -0.05 15.55 -3.81
CA LEU A 221 -0.26 16.25 -2.52
C LEU A 221 0.94 17.13 -2.16
N GLN A 222 2.16 16.62 -2.27
CA GLN A 222 3.37 17.42 -2.01
C GLN A 222 3.47 18.62 -2.96
N LYS A 223 3.10 18.45 -4.24
CA LYS A 223 3.05 19.58 -5.19
C LYS A 223 1.99 20.62 -4.81
N GLN A 224 0.80 20.16 -4.40
CA GLN A 224 -0.29 21.05 -3.98
C GLN A 224 0.05 21.81 -2.70
N THR A 225 0.58 21.13 -1.68
CA THR A 225 0.99 21.78 -0.42
C THR A 225 2.17 22.73 -0.62
N GLY A 226 3.16 22.33 -1.41
CA GLY A 226 4.27 23.21 -1.78
C GLY A 226 3.82 24.49 -2.51
N LYS A 227 2.81 24.37 -3.39
CA LYS A 227 2.19 25.57 -4.03
C LYS A 227 1.47 26.45 -3.00
N LEU A 228 0.77 25.83 -2.05
CA LEU A 228 0.05 26.55 -1.00
C LEU A 228 1.01 27.30 -0.08
N VAL A 229 2.10 26.66 0.37
CA VAL A 229 3.16 27.30 1.17
C VAL A 229 3.76 28.50 0.42
N LYS A 230 4.04 28.36 -0.90
CA LYS A 230 4.54 29.47 -1.72
C LYS A 230 3.56 30.66 -1.78
N ILE A 231 2.25 30.38 -1.89
CA ILE A 231 1.21 31.44 -1.87
C ILE A 231 1.20 32.14 -0.51
N CYS A 232 1.20 31.39 0.60
CA CYS A 232 1.25 31.94 1.96
C CYS A 232 2.53 32.78 2.18
N ALA A 233 3.69 32.28 1.75
CA ALA A 233 4.96 33.01 1.86
C ALA A 233 4.96 34.30 1.03
N THR A 234 4.35 34.31 -0.17
CA THR A 234 4.21 35.53 -0.98
C THR A 234 3.33 36.58 -0.28
N ILE A 235 2.18 36.13 0.26
CA ILE A 235 1.28 37.01 1.02
C ILE A 235 2.00 37.54 2.28
N ALA A 236 2.70 36.66 3.00
CA ALA A 236 3.49 37.03 4.18
C ALA A 236 4.55 38.09 3.85
N ALA A 237 5.26 37.97 2.72
CA ALA A 237 6.26 38.95 2.30
C ALA A 237 5.63 40.34 2.02
N VAL A 238 4.47 40.37 1.34
CA VAL A 238 3.74 41.62 1.08
C VAL A 238 3.26 42.25 2.37
N LEU A 239 2.67 41.48 3.27
CA LEU A 239 2.15 41.96 4.54
C LEU A 239 3.27 42.36 5.51
N PHE A 240 4.41 41.67 5.49
CA PHE A 240 5.62 42.04 6.21
C PHE A 240 6.02 43.49 5.88
N VAL A 241 6.18 43.81 4.60
CA VAL A 241 6.52 45.18 4.17
C VAL A 241 5.47 46.19 4.61
N LEU A 242 4.18 45.85 4.47
CA LEU A 242 3.08 46.70 4.86
C LEU A 242 3.12 47.00 6.37
N VAL A 243 3.28 45.98 7.23
CA VAL A 243 3.36 46.12 8.69
C VAL A 243 4.60 46.92 9.10
N CYS A 244 5.77 46.67 8.47
CA CYS A 244 6.95 47.48 8.70
C CYS A 244 6.70 48.99 8.44
N ILE A 245 6.07 49.33 7.33
CA ILE A 245 5.73 50.73 6.99
C ILE A 245 4.76 51.32 8.02
N ILE A 246 3.68 50.59 8.34
CA ILE A 246 2.67 51.08 9.30
C ILE A 246 3.29 51.29 10.66
N THR A 247 4.01 50.33 11.20
CA THR A 247 4.65 50.41 12.53
C THR A 247 5.66 51.56 12.56
N TYR A 248 6.44 51.74 11.49
CA TYR A 248 7.40 52.87 11.41
C TYR A 248 6.75 54.25 11.51
N PHE A 249 5.57 54.44 10.92
CA PHE A 249 4.86 55.70 10.98
C PHE A 249 4.05 55.90 12.28
N ASN A 250 3.67 54.81 12.97
CA ASN A 250 2.92 54.85 14.21
C ASN A 250 3.80 55.13 15.44
N LEU A 251 5.11 55.24 15.32
CA LEU A 251 6.07 55.48 16.39
C LEU A 251 6.86 56.80 16.18
N PRO A 252 6.17 57.97 16.04
CA PRO A 252 6.85 59.23 15.72
C PRO A 252 7.79 59.72 16.81
N ASP A 253 7.50 59.40 18.09
CA ASP A 253 8.23 59.91 19.27
C ASP A 253 9.45 59.04 19.64
N HIS A 254 9.70 57.93 18.94
CA HIS A 254 10.85 57.04 19.17
C HIS A 254 12.05 57.41 18.32
N SER A 255 13.26 57.04 18.76
CA SER A 255 14.48 57.19 17.95
C SER A 255 14.40 56.44 16.63
N LEU A 256 15.14 56.90 15.59
CA LEU A 256 15.16 56.27 14.29
C LEU A 256 15.55 54.77 14.38
N LYS A 257 16.48 54.43 15.29
CA LYS A 257 16.92 53.06 15.56
C LYS A 257 15.76 52.21 16.09
N GLU A 258 15.05 52.66 17.11
CA GLU A 258 13.93 51.96 17.72
C GLU A 258 12.80 51.77 16.73
N ARG A 259 12.42 52.80 15.96
CA ARG A 259 11.37 52.72 14.92
C ARG A 259 11.65 51.62 13.89
N VAL A 260 12.89 51.55 13.40
CA VAL A 260 13.28 50.57 12.40
C VAL A 260 13.23 49.16 13.01
N ILE A 261 13.75 48.99 14.20
CA ILE A 261 13.85 47.67 14.85
C ILE A 261 12.46 47.13 15.23
N GLU A 262 11.61 47.96 15.88
CA GLU A 262 10.24 47.56 16.25
C GLU A 262 9.40 47.29 15.01
N SER A 263 9.61 47.99 13.89
CA SER A 263 8.95 47.71 12.63
C SER A 263 9.34 46.34 12.06
N ILE A 264 10.64 46.02 12.11
CA ILE A 264 11.13 44.73 11.61
C ILE A 264 10.62 43.57 12.49
N LEU A 265 10.66 43.72 13.83
CA LEU A 265 10.15 42.68 14.75
C LEU A 265 8.67 42.41 14.56
N SER A 266 7.85 43.46 14.42
CA SER A 266 6.41 43.31 14.12
C SER A 266 6.19 42.59 12.78
N GLY A 267 6.99 42.95 11.76
CA GLY A 267 6.95 42.28 10.46
C GLY A 267 7.36 40.80 10.54
N ILE A 268 8.42 40.47 11.28
CA ILE A 268 8.88 39.09 11.48
C ILE A 268 7.77 38.28 12.19
N THR A 269 7.16 38.82 13.25
CA THR A 269 6.07 38.12 13.96
C THR A 269 4.91 37.78 13.03
N LEU A 270 4.51 38.72 12.15
CA LEU A 270 3.49 38.48 11.14
C LEU A 270 3.93 37.42 10.11
N ALA A 271 5.18 37.53 9.61
CA ALA A 271 5.68 36.61 8.61
C ALA A 271 5.74 35.15 9.12
N MET A 272 6.20 34.98 10.38
CA MET A 272 6.17 33.67 11.05
C MET A 272 4.74 33.13 11.18
N ALA A 273 3.79 33.93 11.59
CA ALA A 273 2.39 33.57 11.73
C ALA A 273 1.69 33.16 10.43
N MET A 274 2.24 33.55 9.27
CA MET A 274 1.61 33.34 7.96
C MET A 274 2.15 32.16 7.18
N ILE A 275 3.32 31.63 7.53
CA ILE A 275 3.98 30.53 6.79
C ILE A 275 3.70 29.22 7.53
N PRO A 276 2.76 28.36 7.03
CA PRO A 276 2.44 27.10 7.67
C PRO A 276 3.51 26.07 7.30
N GLU A 277 4.53 25.93 8.13
CA GLU A 277 5.63 24.98 7.91
C GLU A 277 5.26 23.53 8.27
N GLU A 278 4.17 23.33 9.00
CA GLU A 278 3.71 22.01 9.42
C GLU A 278 3.20 21.15 8.24
N PHE A 279 2.88 21.73 7.07
CA PHE A 279 2.30 20.98 5.96
C PHE A 279 3.18 19.84 5.42
N PRO A 280 4.48 20.05 5.15
CA PRO A 280 5.36 18.95 4.76
C PRO A 280 5.48 17.88 5.85
N VAL A 281 5.59 18.30 7.11
CA VAL A 281 5.68 17.39 8.27
C VAL A 281 4.40 16.56 8.41
N ILE A 282 3.22 17.17 8.33
CA ILE A 282 1.93 16.49 8.37
C ILE A 282 1.88 15.41 7.27
N LEU A 283 2.21 15.75 6.02
CA LEU A 283 2.19 14.77 4.93
C LEU A 283 3.10 13.59 5.19
N THR A 284 4.34 13.85 5.58
CA THR A 284 5.34 12.80 5.83
C THR A 284 4.92 11.90 6.98
N VAL A 285 4.47 12.47 8.09
CA VAL A 285 4.00 11.71 9.27
C VAL A 285 2.76 10.89 8.94
N PHE A 286 1.74 11.49 8.29
CA PHE A 286 0.48 10.79 7.98
C PHE A 286 0.67 9.66 6.99
N LEU A 287 1.45 9.87 5.93
CA LEU A 287 1.73 8.82 4.94
C LEU A 287 2.58 7.70 5.54
N SER A 288 3.61 8.02 6.33
CA SER A 288 4.48 7.01 6.95
C SER A 288 3.75 6.20 8.03
N MET A 289 3.00 6.86 8.91
CA MET A 289 2.18 6.18 9.93
C MET A 289 1.03 5.41 9.28
N GLY A 290 0.46 5.92 8.19
CA GLY A 290 -0.52 5.24 7.38
C GLY A 290 0.03 3.94 6.79
N ALA A 291 1.18 4.00 6.11
CA ALA A 291 1.86 2.84 5.56
C ALA A 291 2.20 1.80 6.64
N TRP A 292 2.67 2.22 7.81
CA TRP A 292 2.94 1.33 8.93
C TRP A 292 1.68 0.61 9.45
N ARG A 293 0.54 1.31 9.54
CA ARG A 293 -0.74 0.69 9.93
C ARG A 293 -1.24 -0.30 8.89
N LEU A 294 -1.11 0.02 7.61
CA LEU A 294 -1.46 -0.86 6.52
C LEU A 294 -0.61 -2.14 6.58
N ALA A 295 0.70 -2.02 6.81
CA ALA A 295 1.59 -3.18 6.97
C ALA A 295 1.18 -4.08 8.16
N LYS A 296 0.74 -3.50 9.29
CA LYS A 296 0.17 -4.27 10.41
C LYS A 296 -1.13 -5.01 10.07
N LYS A 297 -1.83 -4.59 9.03
CA LYS A 297 -3.04 -5.23 8.50
C LYS A 297 -2.76 -6.07 7.25
N ASN A 298 -1.56 -6.61 7.12
CA ASN A 298 -1.12 -7.43 6.00
C ASN A 298 -1.06 -6.72 4.63
N SER A 299 -1.05 -5.39 4.61
CA SER A 299 -0.97 -4.60 3.39
C SER A 299 0.33 -3.81 3.38
N LEU A 300 1.37 -4.32 2.74
CA LEU A 300 2.70 -3.71 2.72
C LEU A 300 2.81 -2.70 1.58
N VAL A 301 2.98 -1.44 1.93
CA VAL A 301 3.18 -0.33 0.98
C VAL A 301 4.65 -0.24 0.60
N ARG A 302 4.96 -0.30 -0.68
CA ARG A 302 6.32 -0.12 -1.22
C ARG A 302 6.64 1.32 -1.57
N ARG A 303 5.64 2.08 -2.02
CA ARG A 303 5.76 3.49 -2.40
C ARG A 303 4.80 4.34 -1.58
N LEU A 304 5.31 5.27 -0.78
CA LEU A 304 4.48 6.15 0.04
C LEU A 304 3.42 6.94 -0.77
N PRO A 305 3.72 7.44 -1.98
CA PRO A 305 2.72 8.11 -2.82
C PRO A 305 1.45 7.30 -3.07
N SER A 306 1.54 5.97 -3.11
CA SER A 306 0.40 5.10 -3.36
C SER A 306 -0.65 5.14 -2.24
N VAL A 307 -0.24 5.44 -0.99
CA VAL A 307 -1.19 5.64 0.14
C VAL A 307 -2.17 6.78 -0.15
N GLU A 308 -1.71 7.84 -0.81
CA GLU A 308 -2.56 8.96 -1.24
C GLU A 308 -3.59 8.52 -2.27
N THR A 309 -3.17 7.71 -3.24
CA THR A 309 -3.99 7.28 -4.38
C THR A 309 -5.05 6.24 -3.96
N LEU A 310 -4.79 5.43 -2.92
CA LEU A 310 -5.73 4.43 -2.39
C LEU A 310 -7.15 4.99 -2.15
N GLY A 311 -7.25 6.21 -1.63
CA GLY A 311 -8.53 6.86 -1.37
C GLY A 311 -9.30 7.32 -2.61
N ALA A 312 -8.65 7.36 -3.76
CA ALA A 312 -9.21 7.84 -5.04
C ALA A 312 -9.59 6.70 -5.99
N ILE A 313 -9.30 5.43 -5.66
CA ILE A 313 -9.60 4.28 -6.52
C ILE A 313 -11.07 4.28 -6.90
N SER A 314 -11.34 4.26 -8.21
CA SER A 314 -12.69 4.19 -8.79
C SER A 314 -12.95 2.88 -9.54
N VAL A 315 -11.88 2.22 -10.02
CA VAL A 315 -11.92 0.92 -10.69
C VAL A 315 -10.91 -0.03 -10.05
N LEU A 316 -11.37 -1.21 -9.67
CA LEU A 316 -10.54 -2.31 -9.17
C LEU A 316 -10.55 -3.45 -10.18
N CYS A 317 -9.50 -3.57 -10.98
CA CYS A 317 -9.27 -4.67 -11.91
C CYS A 317 -8.69 -5.85 -11.14
N VAL A 318 -9.38 -6.98 -11.14
CA VAL A 318 -8.98 -8.16 -10.36
C VAL A 318 -8.77 -9.36 -11.28
N ASP A 319 -7.68 -10.07 -11.08
CA ASP A 319 -7.52 -11.41 -11.63
C ASP A 319 -8.48 -12.37 -10.91
N LYS A 320 -9.14 -13.27 -11.65
CA LYS A 320 -10.04 -14.25 -11.08
C LYS A 320 -9.29 -15.20 -10.15
N THR A 321 -8.27 -15.87 -10.71
CA THR A 321 -7.60 -17.00 -10.06
C THR A 321 -6.75 -16.55 -8.90
N GLY A 322 -7.04 -17.11 -7.73
CA GLY A 322 -6.26 -16.79 -6.54
C GLY A 322 -6.54 -15.43 -5.90
N THR A 323 -7.29 -14.53 -6.54
CA THR A 323 -7.76 -13.27 -5.95
C THR A 323 -9.24 -13.38 -5.55
N ILE A 324 -10.14 -13.59 -6.50
CA ILE A 324 -11.57 -13.84 -6.24
C ILE A 324 -11.77 -15.27 -5.74
N THR A 325 -11.03 -16.22 -6.31
CA THR A 325 -11.12 -17.65 -6.00
C THR A 325 -9.95 -18.10 -5.12
N MET A 326 -10.08 -19.30 -4.55
CA MET A 326 -9.09 -19.85 -3.61
C MET A 326 -7.83 -20.38 -4.30
N ASN A 327 -7.83 -20.52 -5.63
CA ASN A 327 -6.81 -21.24 -6.41
C ASN A 327 -6.62 -22.70 -5.91
N LYS A 328 -7.73 -23.34 -5.57
CA LYS A 328 -7.78 -24.73 -5.12
C LYS A 328 -8.97 -25.36 -5.82
N MET A 329 -8.71 -26.37 -6.63
CA MET A 329 -9.80 -27.11 -7.24
C MET A 329 -10.62 -27.83 -6.16
N ALA A 330 -11.93 -27.87 -6.36
CA ALA A 330 -12.86 -28.66 -5.55
C ALA A 330 -13.87 -29.35 -6.45
N LEU A 331 -14.21 -30.60 -6.14
CA LEU A 331 -15.31 -31.30 -6.79
C LEU A 331 -16.62 -30.75 -6.23
N LYS A 332 -17.45 -30.17 -7.09
CA LYS A 332 -18.72 -29.50 -6.72
C LYS A 332 -19.94 -30.36 -7.04
N GLU A 333 -19.89 -31.10 -8.15
CA GLU A 333 -21.02 -31.91 -8.62
C GLU A 333 -20.48 -33.21 -9.21
N SER A 334 -21.08 -34.33 -8.83
CA SER A 334 -20.89 -35.65 -9.47
C SER A 334 -22.22 -36.16 -9.96
N TRP A 335 -22.23 -36.72 -11.15
CA TRP A 335 -23.40 -37.30 -11.76
C TRP A 335 -23.06 -38.65 -12.40
N ALA A 336 -23.70 -39.73 -11.94
CA ALA A 336 -23.50 -41.07 -12.43
C ALA A 336 -24.63 -41.47 -13.40
N LEU A 337 -24.27 -42.21 -14.45
CA LEU A 337 -25.25 -42.78 -15.39
C LEU A 337 -26.04 -43.93 -14.73
N LYS A 338 -25.34 -44.72 -13.88
CA LYS A 338 -25.93 -45.90 -13.20
C LYS A 338 -25.67 -45.88 -11.69
N ASP A 339 -24.43 -45.95 -11.23
CA ASP A 339 -24.01 -46.07 -9.84
C ASP A 339 -23.00 -45.02 -9.46
N ILE A 340 -23.32 -44.24 -8.42
CA ILE A 340 -22.50 -43.14 -7.94
C ILE A 340 -21.27 -43.63 -7.14
N ASP A 341 -21.41 -44.75 -6.40
CA ASP A 341 -20.32 -45.28 -5.60
C ASP A 341 -19.24 -45.89 -6.49
N GLU A 342 -19.65 -46.57 -7.59
CA GLU A 342 -18.74 -47.05 -8.60
C GLU A 342 -18.03 -45.91 -9.35
N LEU A 343 -18.73 -44.84 -9.67
CA LEU A 343 -18.14 -43.64 -10.24
C LEU A 343 -17.05 -43.05 -9.32
N ASP A 344 -17.36 -42.86 -8.05
CA ASP A 344 -16.45 -42.25 -7.07
C ASP A 344 -15.18 -43.08 -6.86
N VAL A 345 -15.31 -44.40 -6.75
CA VAL A 345 -14.16 -45.31 -6.64
C VAL A 345 -13.30 -45.33 -7.93
N THR A 346 -13.94 -45.45 -9.10
CA THR A 346 -13.23 -45.47 -10.37
C THR A 346 -12.53 -44.16 -10.68
N MET A 347 -13.15 -43.02 -10.34
CA MET A 347 -12.53 -41.68 -10.40
C MET A 347 -11.26 -41.62 -9.56
N GLY A 348 -11.30 -42.10 -8.31
CA GLY A 348 -10.14 -42.15 -7.44
C GLY A 348 -9.05 -43.07 -7.95
N MET A 349 -9.37 -44.28 -8.47
CA MET A 349 -8.42 -45.23 -9.05
C MET A 349 -7.80 -44.73 -10.36
N ALA A 350 -8.43 -43.77 -11.05
CA ALA A 350 -7.88 -43.12 -12.25
C ALA A 350 -6.96 -41.94 -11.94
N CYS A 351 -6.72 -41.60 -10.65
CA CYS A 351 -5.78 -40.58 -10.21
C CYS A 351 -4.41 -41.19 -9.90
N GLU A 352 -3.35 -40.35 -10.00
CA GLU A 352 -2.04 -40.73 -9.50
C GLU A 352 -2.07 -41.08 -8.02
N THR A 353 -1.21 -41.98 -7.57
CA THR A 353 -1.12 -42.37 -6.14
C THR A 353 -0.60 -41.25 -5.27
N ASP A 354 0.23 -40.39 -5.84
CA ASP A 354 0.74 -39.13 -5.22
C ASP A 354 0.63 -37.98 -6.22
N PRO A 355 -0.59 -37.43 -6.42
CA PRO A 355 -0.83 -36.48 -7.46
C PRO A 355 -0.26 -35.09 -7.13
N TYR A 356 0.39 -34.48 -8.10
CA TYR A 356 0.76 -33.08 -8.08
C TYR A 356 -0.32 -32.16 -8.71
N ASP A 357 -1.17 -32.70 -9.59
CA ASP A 357 -2.26 -31.95 -10.25
C ASP A 357 -3.35 -31.59 -9.24
N PRO A 358 -3.74 -30.30 -9.15
CA PRO A 358 -4.79 -29.82 -8.22
C PRO A 358 -6.16 -30.47 -8.45
N MET A 359 -6.49 -30.89 -9.69
CA MET A 359 -7.76 -31.58 -9.98
C MET A 359 -7.77 -32.98 -9.38
N GLU A 360 -6.69 -33.71 -9.51
CA GLU A 360 -6.55 -35.04 -8.91
C GLU A 360 -6.56 -34.98 -7.38
N GLN A 361 -5.86 -33.98 -6.80
CA GLN A 361 -5.92 -33.73 -5.36
C GLN A 361 -7.34 -33.48 -4.87
N ALA A 362 -8.13 -32.72 -5.65
CA ALA A 362 -9.54 -32.44 -5.33
C ALA A 362 -10.41 -33.72 -5.42
N MET A 363 -10.18 -34.57 -6.43
CA MET A 363 -10.87 -35.83 -6.60
C MET A 363 -10.58 -36.82 -5.46
N LEU A 364 -9.30 -36.99 -5.09
CA LEU A 364 -8.90 -37.85 -3.97
C LEU A 364 -9.42 -37.34 -2.63
N LYS A 365 -9.38 -36.01 -2.41
CA LYS A 365 -9.97 -35.41 -1.22
C LYS A 365 -11.48 -35.67 -1.13
N TYR A 366 -12.19 -35.54 -2.23
CA TYR A 366 -13.61 -35.86 -2.26
C TYR A 366 -13.88 -37.34 -1.92
N CYS A 367 -13.04 -38.28 -2.41
CA CYS A 367 -13.11 -39.69 -2.03
C CYS A 367 -12.89 -39.87 -0.51
N GLU A 368 -11.89 -39.20 0.06
CA GLU A 368 -11.61 -39.26 1.50
C GLU A 368 -12.79 -38.71 2.33
N ASP A 369 -13.38 -37.59 1.92
CA ASP A 369 -14.54 -36.98 2.56
C ASP A 369 -15.79 -37.90 2.53
N LYS A 370 -15.86 -38.79 1.52
CA LYS A 370 -16.86 -39.85 1.40
C LYS A 370 -16.49 -41.15 2.15
N GLY A 371 -15.36 -41.22 2.84
CA GLY A 371 -14.88 -42.38 3.57
C GLY A 371 -14.18 -43.46 2.73
N ILE A 372 -13.79 -43.08 1.49
CA ILE A 372 -13.00 -43.92 0.59
C ILE A 372 -11.54 -43.52 0.75
N SER A 373 -10.81 -44.24 1.60
CA SER A 373 -9.40 -43.89 1.90
C SER A 373 -8.46 -44.30 0.74
N LYS A 374 -7.30 -43.63 0.65
CA LYS A 374 -6.25 -43.95 -0.34
C LYS A 374 -5.81 -45.40 -0.24
N GLU A 375 -5.72 -45.97 0.96
CA GLU A 375 -5.36 -47.40 1.16
C GLU A 375 -6.39 -48.34 0.53
N LYS A 376 -7.66 -48.00 0.50
CA LYS A 376 -8.70 -48.80 -0.17
C LYS A 376 -8.63 -48.63 -1.67
N LEU A 377 -8.44 -47.43 -2.18
CA LEU A 377 -8.36 -47.15 -3.63
C LEU A 377 -7.16 -47.86 -4.28
N PHE A 378 -6.00 -47.76 -3.64
CA PHE A 378 -4.72 -48.23 -4.19
C PHE A 378 -4.26 -49.57 -3.57
N LYS A 379 -5.19 -50.40 -3.08
CA LYS A 379 -4.88 -51.72 -2.49
C LYS A 379 -4.29 -52.70 -3.53
N GLY A 380 -4.67 -52.57 -4.81
CA GLY A 380 -4.24 -53.44 -5.91
C GLY A 380 -2.84 -53.13 -6.39
N ARG A 381 -2.40 -53.96 -7.37
CA ARG A 381 -1.14 -53.73 -8.08
C ARG A 381 -1.42 -52.89 -9.33
N LEU A 382 -0.72 -51.76 -9.48
CA LEU A 382 -0.71 -51.04 -10.74
C LEU A 382 0.08 -51.84 -11.80
N VAL A 383 -0.58 -52.27 -12.87
CA VAL A 383 0.01 -53.08 -13.92
C VAL A 383 0.62 -52.20 -15.01
N THR A 384 -0.09 -51.20 -15.47
CA THR A 384 0.38 -50.20 -16.45
C THR A 384 -0.41 -48.91 -16.34
N GLU A 385 0.15 -47.87 -16.90
CA GLU A 385 -0.40 -46.50 -16.88
C GLU A 385 -0.50 -45.98 -18.32
N TYR A 386 -1.60 -45.32 -18.63
CA TYR A 386 -1.79 -44.55 -19.84
C TYR A 386 -1.71 -43.06 -19.49
N SER A 387 -0.52 -42.49 -19.65
CA SER A 387 -0.21 -41.12 -19.21
C SER A 387 -1.02 -40.08 -20.00
N PHE A 388 -1.31 -38.95 -19.34
CA PHE A 388 -2.00 -37.82 -19.95
C PHE A 388 -1.13 -37.16 -21.03
N THR A 389 -1.74 -36.84 -22.17
CA THR A 389 -1.14 -35.94 -23.17
C THR A 389 -2.13 -34.89 -23.62
N ASN A 390 -1.64 -33.70 -24.02
CA ASN A 390 -2.49 -32.59 -24.50
C ASN A 390 -3.27 -32.95 -25.78
N GLU A 391 -2.81 -33.94 -26.58
CA GLU A 391 -3.48 -34.42 -27.79
C GLU A 391 -4.65 -35.32 -27.43
N LYS A 392 -4.43 -36.28 -26.54
CA LYS A 392 -5.41 -37.29 -26.13
C LYS A 392 -6.42 -36.73 -25.13
N LYS A 393 -6.02 -35.82 -24.24
CA LYS A 393 -6.84 -35.22 -23.19
C LYS A 393 -7.54 -36.24 -22.28
N MET A 394 -6.94 -37.38 -22.07
CA MET A 394 -7.40 -38.46 -21.19
C MET A 394 -6.22 -39.23 -20.65
N MET A 395 -6.43 -39.90 -19.53
CA MET A 395 -5.48 -40.79 -18.88
C MET A 395 -6.19 -41.96 -18.24
N GLY A 396 -5.45 -43.04 -17.90
CA GLY A 396 -6.04 -44.19 -17.25
C GLY A 396 -5.00 -45.10 -16.62
N HIS A 397 -5.42 -45.77 -15.55
CA HIS A 397 -4.62 -46.72 -14.82
C HIS A 397 -5.19 -48.15 -14.95
N VAL A 398 -4.33 -49.13 -15.13
CA VAL A 398 -4.70 -50.55 -15.14
C VAL A 398 -4.31 -51.18 -13.80
N TRP A 399 -5.33 -51.62 -13.07
CA TRP A 399 -5.18 -52.16 -11.73
C TRP A 399 -5.51 -53.64 -11.74
N GLU A 400 -4.74 -54.44 -11.00
CA GLU A 400 -5.03 -55.82 -10.66
C GLU A 400 -5.43 -55.89 -9.18
N ASN A 401 -6.69 -56.22 -8.93
CA ASN A 401 -7.24 -56.42 -7.61
C ASN A 401 -7.89 -57.82 -7.51
N ASP A 402 -7.42 -58.63 -6.55
CA ASP A 402 -7.95 -59.97 -6.27
C ASP A 402 -8.10 -60.85 -7.54
N GLY A 403 -7.16 -60.73 -8.48
CA GLY A 403 -7.13 -61.50 -9.77
C GLY A 403 -8.01 -60.85 -10.88
N VAL A 404 -8.68 -59.73 -10.63
CA VAL A 404 -9.44 -59.01 -11.64
C VAL A 404 -8.61 -57.83 -12.16
N ILE A 405 -8.44 -57.77 -13.45
CA ILE A 405 -7.76 -56.64 -14.14
C ILE A 405 -8.81 -55.64 -14.58
N SER A 406 -8.66 -54.39 -14.22
CA SER A 406 -9.58 -53.31 -14.61
C SER A 406 -8.82 -52.08 -15.06
N VAL A 407 -9.37 -51.35 -16.02
CA VAL A 407 -8.92 -50.04 -16.47
C VAL A 407 -9.85 -49.00 -15.85
N SER A 408 -9.27 -48.04 -15.14
CA SER A 408 -9.97 -46.87 -14.64
C SER A 408 -9.46 -45.64 -15.40
N ALA A 409 -10.34 -44.94 -16.11
CA ALA A 409 -9.94 -43.83 -16.99
C ALA A 409 -10.75 -42.58 -16.71
N LYS A 410 -10.11 -41.42 -16.90
CA LYS A 410 -10.73 -40.12 -16.83
C LYS A 410 -10.18 -39.18 -17.90
N GLY A 411 -10.94 -38.17 -18.27
CA GLY A 411 -10.51 -37.21 -19.28
C GLY A 411 -11.58 -36.26 -19.75
N SER A 412 -11.29 -35.54 -20.83
CA SER A 412 -12.32 -34.72 -21.50
C SER A 412 -13.55 -35.60 -21.80
N PRO A 413 -14.76 -35.14 -21.46
CA PRO A 413 -15.97 -35.92 -21.64
C PRO A 413 -16.12 -36.42 -23.07
N GLU A 414 -15.83 -35.57 -24.06
CA GLU A 414 -15.90 -35.89 -25.48
C GLU A 414 -14.98 -37.05 -25.83
N LYS A 415 -13.74 -37.02 -25.32
CA LYS A 415 -12.73 -38.07 -25.60
C LYS A 415 -13.04 -39.39 -24.92
N ILE A 416 -13.54 -39.34 -23.69
CA ILE A 416 -14.00 -40.55 -22.98
C ILE A 416 -15.23 -41.12 -23.66
N LEU A 417 -16.19 -40.28 -24.10
CA LEU A 417 -17.38 -40.72 -24.84
C LEU A 417 -17.05 -41.39 -26.19
N ASP A 418 -15.99 -40.94 -26.88
CA ASP A 418 -15.56 -41.51 -28.16
C ASP A 418 -15.09 -42.99 -28.04
N ILE A 419 -14.60 -43.39 -26.84
CA ILE A 419 -14.10 -44.74 -26.58
C ILE A 419 -15.05 -45.59 -25.71
N CYS A 420 -16.24 -45.04 -25.37
CA CYS A 420 -17.24 -45.71 -24.57
C CYS A 420 -18.35 -46.35 -25.43
N LEU A 421 -18.86 -47.49 -24.95
CA LEU A 421 -20.00 -48.18 -25.55
C LEU A 421 -21.31 -47.64 -24.94
N LEU A 422 -21.96 -46.69 -25.63
CA LEU A 422 -23.23 -46.09 -25.21
C LEU A 422 -24.31 -46.23 -26.26
N SER A 423 -25.57 -46.41 -25.82
CA SER A 423 -26.75 -46.25 -26.69
C SER A 423 -26.96 -44.79 -27.07
N GLY A 424 -27.67 -44.54 -28.15
CA GLY A 424 -27.96 -43.18 -28.60
C GLY A 424 -28.71 -42.33 -27.56
N ASP A 425 -29.61 -42.94 -26.79
CA ASP A 425 -30.36 -42.26 -25.73
C ASP A 425 -29.48 -41.94 -24.50
N GLU A 426 -28.59 -42.84 -24.15
CA GLU A 426 -27.61 -42.59 -23.04
C GLU A 426 -26.64 -41.48 -23.42
N LYS A 427 -26.10 -41.51 -24.65
CA LYS A 427 -25.20 -40.45 -25.12
C LYS A 427 -25.86 -39.08 -25.06
N LYS A 428 -27.10 -38.96 -25.46
CA LYS A 428 -27.86 -37.72 -25.42
C LYS A 428 -28.04 -37.20 -23.96
N LYS A 429 -28.35 -38.09 -23.01
CA LYS A 429 -28.46 -37.74 -21.59
C LYS A 429 -27.14 -37.21 -21.02
N VAL A 430 -26.03 -37.85 -21.39
CA VAL A 430 -24.70 -37.40 -20.97
C VAL A 430 -24.36 -36.04 -21.56
N GLU A 431 -24.62 -35.80 -22.84
CA GLU A 431 -24.38 -34.51 -23.49
C GLU A 431 -25.22 -33.38 -22.88
N GLU A 432 -26.51 -33.65 -22.59
CA GLU A 432 -27.39 -32.69 -21.91
C GLU A 432 -26.84 -32.34 -20.52
N LYS A 433 -26.41 -33.34 -19.72
CA LYS A 433 -25.86 -33.15 -18.40
C LYS A 433 -24.50 -32.44 -18.42
N MET A 434 -23.66 -32.82 -19.38
CA MET A 434 -22.37 -32.12 -19.61
C MET A 434 -22.59 -30.62 -19.91
N TYR A 435 -23.57 -30.30 -20.75
CA TYR A 435 -23.93 -28.92 -21.05
C TYR A 435 -24.47 -28.18 -19.80
N GLU A 436 -25.34 -28.81 -19.01
CA GLU A 436 -25.85 -28.26 -17.76
C GLU A 436 -24.70 -27.95 -16.79
N MET A 437 -23.79 -28.89 -16.55
CA MET A 437 -22.66 -28.70 -15.64
C MET A 437 -21.68 -27.62 -16.14
N SER A 438 -21.38 -27.62 -17.45
CA SER A 438 -20.55 -26.61 -18.09
C SER A 438 -21.18 -25.20 -18.02
N SER A 439 -22.51 -25.10 -18.17
CA SER A 439 -23.24 -23.83 -18.05
C SER A 439 -23.20 -23.25 -16.63
N LYS A 440 -22.97 -24.08 -15.61
CA LYS A 440 -22.71 -23.67 -14.23
C LYS A 440 -21.25 -23.21 -14.01
N GLY A 441 -20.42 -23.23 -15.05
CA GLY A 441 -19.00 -22.85 -14.97
C GLY A 441 -18.09 -23.95 -14.39
N LEU A 442 -18.57 -25.20 -14.35
CA LEU A 442 -17.80 -26.34 -13.89
C LEU A 442 -16.87 -26.85 -15.00
N ARG A 443 -15.65 -27.25 -14.63
CA ARG A 443 -14.79 -28.02 -15.49
C ARG A 443 -15.21 -29.49 -15.42
N VAL A 444 -15.81 -29.95 -16.49
CA VAL A 444 -16.40 -31.28 -16.55
C VAL A 444 -15.36 -32.32 -17.01
N ILE A 445 -15.30 -33.42 -16.30
CA ILE A 445 -14.46 -34.61 -16.62
C ILE A 445 -15.34 -35.84 -16.71
N GLY A 446 -15.14 -36.64 -17.77
CA GLY A 446 -15.78 -37.94 -17.93
C GLY A 446 -14.96 -39.05 -17.28
N VAL A 447 -15.64 -40.06 -16.72
CA VAL A 447 -15.05 -41.21 -16.08
C VAL A 447 -15.58 -42.48 -16.72
N GLY A 448 -14.70 -43.42 -17.02
CA GLY A 448 -15.04 -44.71 -17.60
C GLY A 448 -14.21 -45.85 -17.02
N LYS A 449 -14.74 -47.07 -17.11
CA LYS A 449 -14.14 -48.29 -16.59
C LYS A 449 -14.20 -49.42 -17.64
N MET A 450 -13.24 -50.31 -17.63
CA MET A 450 -13.28 -51.59 -18.37
C MET A 450 -12.74 -52.71 -17.50
N ILE A 451 -13.39 -53.86 -17.53
CA ILE A 451 -12.91 -55.07 -16.88
C ILE A 451 -12.32 -56.00 -17.98
N ILE A 452 -11.11 -56.45 -17.80
CA ILE A 452 -10.41 -57.36 -18.72
C ILE A 452 -10.60 -58.79 -18.21
N ASN A 453 -11.52 -59.53 -18.81
CA ASN A 453 -11.88 -60.90 -18.36
C ASN A 453 -10.94 -62.01 -18.89
N ASN A 454 -10.44 -61.90 -20.09
CA ASN A 454 -9.48 -62.84 -20.69
C ASN A 454 -8.90 -62.16 -21.93
N GLY A 455 -7.72 -61.57 -21.87
CA GLY A 455 -7.10 -60.93 -23.02
C GLY A 455 -5.83 -60.14 -22.65
N ASP A 456 -5.12 -59.75 -23.70
CA ASP A 456 -3.97 -58.87 -23.55
C ASP A 456 -4.43 -57.46 -23.18
N ILE A 457 -3.66 -56.81 -22.29
CA ILE A 457 -3.90 -55.41 -21.94
C ILE A 457 -3.71 -54.53 -23.17
N PRO A 458 -4.70 -53.68 -23.57
CA PRO A 458 -4.56 -52.79 -24.72
C PRO A 458 -3.30 -51.93 -24.65
N LYS A 459 -2.66 -51.68 -25.78
CA LYS A 459 -1.42 -50.88 -25.85
C LYS A 459 -1.67 -49.37 -25.62
N SER A 460 -2.87 -48.92 -25.89
CA SER A 460 -3.26 -47.51 -25.66
C SER A 460 -4.69 -47.42 -25.14
N LEU A 461 -5.01 -46.30 -24.51
CA LEU A 461 -6.34 -46.07 -23.94
C LEU A 461 -7.43 -45.97 -25.02
N GLU A 462 -7.07 -45.53 -26.24
CA GLU A 462 -8.00 -45.44 -27.38
C GLU A 462 -8.47 -46.84 -27.87
N GLU A 463 -7.72 -47.88 -27.59
CA GLU A 463 -8.08 -49.27 -27.92
C GLU A 463 -9.05 -49.89 -26.89
N CYS A 464 -9.19 -49.23 -25.73
CA CYS A 464 -10.08 -49.67 -24.68
C CYS A 464 -11.55 -49.38 -25.05
N LYS A 465 -12.44 -50.37 -24.77
CA LYS A 465 -13.88 -50.20 -24.89
C LYS A 465 -14.47 -49.98 -23.51
N LEU A 466 -14.49 -48.71 -23.06
CA LEU A 466 -14.92 -48.38 -21.72
C LEU A 466 -16.44 -48.42 -21.55
N GLU A 467 -16.91 -48.78 -20.38
CA GLU A 467 -18.24 -48.44 -19.87
C GLU A 467 -18.17 -47.04 -19.30
N PHE A 468 -19.06 -46.17 -19.75
CA PHE A 468 -19.16 -44.82 -19.24
C PHE A 468 -19.88 -44.80 -17.89
N LEU A 469 -19.23 -44.29 -16.82
CA LEU A 469 -19.81 -44.27 -15.49
C LEU A 469 -20.51 -42.95 -15.15
N GLY A 470 -19.92 -41.81 -15.57
CA GLY A 470 -20.50 -40.54 -15.26
C GLY A 470 -19.60 -39.34 -15.50
N LEU A 471 -20.08 -38.19 -15.02
CA LEU A 471 -19.41 -36.90 -15.12
C LEU A 471 -19.10 -36.34 -13.72
N ILE A 472 -17.98 -35.71 -13.60
CA ILE A 472 -17.59 -34.94 -12.43
C ILE A 472 -17.32 -33.49 -12.81
N GLY A 473 -17.81 -32.55 -11.99
CA GLY A 473 -17.66 -31.13 -12.18
C GLY A 473 -16.77 -30.52 -11.11
N LEU A 474 -15.66 -29.97 -11.55
CA LEU A 474 -14.67 -29.32 -10.73
C LEU A 474 -14.74 -27.80 -10.88
N GLN A 475 -14.49 -27.08 -9.81
CA GLN A 475 -14.45 -25.62 -9.82
C GLN A 475 -13.40 -25.13 -8.82
N ASP A 476 -12.75 -24.02 -9.13
CA ASP A 476 -12.01 -23.24 -8.16
C ASP A 476 -13.01 -22.32 -7.42
N PRO A 477 -13.38 -22.61 -6.15
CA PRO A 477 -14.45 -21.92 -5.48
C PRO A 477 -14.07 -20.48 -5.14
N PRO A 478 -15.05 -19.57 -5.14
CA PRO A 478 -14.88 -18.23 -4.58
C PRO A 478 -14.45 -18.28 -3.12
N ARG A 479 -13.71 -17.27 -2.69
CA ARG A 479 -13.31 -17.10 -1.28
C ARG A 479 -14.52 -16.80 -0.39
N GLU A 480 -14.45 -17.22 0.86
CA GLU A 480 -15.45 -16.85 1.85
C GLU A 480 -15.48 -15.32 2.05
N GLY A 481 -16.68 -14.74 2.15
CA GLY A 481 -16.87 -13.30 2.34
C GLY A 481 -16.68 -12.43 1.11
N ILE A 482 -16.17 -12.96 -0.01
CA ILE A 482 -15.86 -12.17 -1.24
C ILE A 482 -17.10 -11.41 -1.76
N LYS A 483 -18.30 -11.97 -1.62
CA LYS A 483 -19.55 -11.32 -2.04
C LYS A 483 -19.84 -10.05 -1.24
N ASP A 484 -19.60 -10.08 0.07
CA ASP A 484 -19.78 -8.91 0.95
C ASP A 484 -18.72 -7.86 0.66
N ASP A 485 -17.48 -8.28 0.40
CA ASP A 485 -16.38 -7.40 0.03
C ASP A 485 -16.63 -6.68 -1.30
N ILE A 486 -17.09 -7.41 -2.32
CA ILE A 486 -17.46 -6.82 -3.61
C ILE A 486 -18.63 -5.84 -3.44
N LYS A 487 -19.64 -6.21 -2.66
CA LYS A 487 -20.74 -5.31 -2.34
C LYS A 487 -20.24 -4.03 -1.67
N MET A 488 -19.33 -4.15 -0.70
CA MET A 488 -18.73 -2.98 -0.03
C MET A 488 -17.97 -2.09 -1.02
N CYS A 489 -17.26 -2.66 -2.00
CA CYS A 489 -16.63 -1.90 -3.07
C CYS A 489 -17.66 -1.14 -3.90
N LEU A 490 -18.75 -1.80 -4.31
CA LEU A 490 -19.82 -1.17 -5.13
C LEU A 490 -20.54 -0.06 -4.35
N ASP A 491 -20.86 -0.28 -3.07
CA ASP A 491 -21.46 0.73 -2.18
C ASP A 491 -20.51 1.93 -2.00
N ALA A 492 -19.21 1.69 -2.01
CA ALA A 492 -18.18 2.72 -1.98
C ALA A 492 -17.96 3.42 -3.33
N GLY A 493 -18.75 3.09 -4.37
CA GLY A 493 -18.63 3.64 -5.71
C GLY A 493 -17.41 3.13 -6.48
N ILE A 494 -16.82 2.01 -6.07
CA ILE A 494 -15.68 1.38 -6.74
C ILE A 494 -16.22 0.26 -7.62
N ARG A 495 -15.92 0.36 -8.90
CA ARG A 495 -16.30 -0.66 -9.87
C ARG A 495 -15.31 -1.82 -9.82
N VAL A 496 -15.79 -3.03 -9.59
CA VAL A 496 -14.98 -4.24 -9.64
C VAL A 496 -15.06 -4.85 -11.03
N VAL A 497 -13.90 -5.04 -11.66
CA VAL A 497 -13.74 -5.55 -13.02
C VAL A 497 -12.94 -6.85 -12.96
N MET A 498 -13.52 -7.96 -13.41
CA MET A 498 -12.86 -9.25 -13.45
C MET A 498 -12.15 -9.47 -14.79
N ILE A 499 -10.87 -9.81 -14.72
CA ILE A 499 -10.03 -10.12 -15.87
C ILE A 499 -9.54 -11.56 -15.73
N THR A 500 -9.78 -12.42 -16.72
CA THR A 500 -9.44 -13.85 -16.61
C THR A 500 -9.06 -14.46 -17.96
N GLY A 501 -8.17 -15.46 -17.92
CA GLY A 501 -7.90 -16.35 -19.05
C GLY A 501 -9.00 -17.40 -19.32
N ASP A 502 -9.97 -17.56 -18.38
CA ASP A 502 -11.08 -18.50 -18.52
C ASP A 502 -12.03 -18.11 -19.65
N ASN A 503 -12.87 -19.08 -20.04
CA ASN A 503 -13.96 -18.82 -20.98
C ASN A 503 -15.06 -17.94 -20.36
N GLY A 504 -15.85 -17.28 -21.23
CA GLY A 504 -16.89 -16.33 -20.79
C GLY A 504 -18.00 -16.94 -19.93
N ILE A 505 -18.33 -18.22 -20.11
CA ILE A 505 -19.37 -18.93 -19.35
C ILE A 505 -18.93 -19.09 -17.90
N THR A 506 -17.73 -19.60 -17.67
CA THR A 506 -17.14 -19.73 -16.33
C THR A 506 -16.99 -18.37 -15.65
N ALA A 507 -16.50 -17.36 -16.39
CA ALA A 507 -16.36 -16.00 -15.85
C ALA A 507 -17.71 -15.40 -15.44
N SER A 508 -18.74 -15.57 -16.26
CA SER A 508 -20.10 -15.09 -15.96
C SER A 508 -20.72 -15.80 -14.75
N SER A 509 -20.54 -17.12 -14.64
CA SER A 509 -21.04 -17.92 -13.52
C SER A 509 -20.44 -17.42 -12.19
N ILE A 510 -19.11 -17.24 -12.14
CA ILE A 510 -18.42 -16.74 -10.95
C ILE A 510 -18.83 -15.31 -10.64
N ALA A 511 -18.91 -14.43 -11.65
CA ALA A 511 -19.33 -13.03 -11.46
C ALA A 511 -20.73 -12.95 -10.84
N LYS A 512 -21.66 -13.81 -11.29
CA LYS A 512 -23.02 -13.91 -10.72
C LYS A 512 -23.00 -14.38 -9.27
N GLU A 513 -22.17 -15.38 -8.96
CA GLU A 513 -22.04 -15.92 -7.61
C GLU A 513 -21.51 -14.88 -6.61
N VAL A 514 -20.50 -14.12 -7.02
CA VAL A 514 -19.83 -13.12 -6.17
C VAL A 514 -20.47 -11.73 -6.23
N GLY A 515 -21.43 -11.49 -7.13
CA GLY A 515 -22.17 -10.24 -7.22
C GLY A 515 -21.52 -9.13 -8.05
N ILE A 516 -20.59 -9.47 -8.98
CA ILE A 516 -20.07 -8.50 -9.95
C ILE A 516 -21.15 -8.20 -10.99
N PRO A 517 -21.50 -6.92 -11.26
CA PRO A 517 -22.45 -6.54 -12.29
C PRO A 517 -22.00 -7.02 -13.68
N HIS A 518 -22.86 -7.75 -14.41
CA HIS A 518 -22.52 -8.34 -15.70
C HIS A 518 -23.64 -8.26 -16.76
N SER A 519 -24.61 -7.40 -16.53
CA SER A 519 -25.79 -7.26 -17.43
C SER A 519 -25.44 -6.72 -18.83
N GLN A 520 -24.29 -6.06 -18.98
CA GLN A 520 -23.85 -5.44 -20.23
C GLN A 520 -22.92 -6.35 -21.09
N GLY A 521 -22.84 -7.62 -20.72
CA GLY A 521 -22.08 -8.62 -21.46
C GLY A 521 -20.64 -8.78 -21.01
N ILE A 522 -19.88 -9.46 -21.86
CA ILE A 522 -18.48 -9.82 -21.66
C ILE A 522 -17.70 -9.35 -22.89
N ILE A 523 -16.46 -8.89 -22.69
CA ILE A 523 -15.52 -8.69 -23.79
C ILE A 523 -14.50 -9.85 -23.78
N THR A 524 -14.37 -10.52 -24.92
CA THR A 524 -13.38 -11.61 -25.06
C THR A 524 -12.04 -11.08 -25.58
N GLY A 525 -10.94 -11.85 -25.33
CA GLY A 525 -9.63 -11.51 -25.89
C GLY A 525 -9.63 -11.42 -27.42
N GLU A 526 -10.46 -12.22 -28.08
CA GLU A 526 -10.61 -12.15 -29.54
C GLU A 526 -11.28 -10.84 -30.00
N GLU A 527 -12.29 -10.39 -29.29
CA GLU A 527 -12.92 -9.07 -29.53
C GLU A 527 -11.94 -7.94 -29.25
N LEU A 528 -11.16 -8.01 -28.15
CA LEU A 528 -10.12 -7.05 -27.83
C LEU A 528 -9.10 -6.88 -28.95
N ASN A 529 -8.71 -7.97 -29.62
CA ASN A 529 -7.77 -7.93 -30.74
C ASN A 529 -8.37 -7.23 -31.98
N LYS A 530 -9.68 -7.24 -32.13
CA LYS A 530 -10.38 -6.65 -33.29
C LYS A 530 -10.76 -5.19 -33.08
N MET A 531 -10.95 -4.76 -31.82
CA MET A 531 -11.34 -3.38 -31.46
C MET A 531 -10.14 -2.42 -31.55
N ASP A 532 -10.39 -1.21 -31.99
CA ASP A 532 -9.46 -0.10 -31.79
C ASP A 532 -9.60 0.49 -30.37
N ASP A 533 -8.72 1.44 -30.02
CA ASP A 533 -8.71 2.02 -28.66
C ASP A 533 -9.92 2.96 -28.42
N GLU A 534 -10.48 3.59 -29.47
CA GLU A 534 -11.67 4.45 -29.35
C GLU A 534 -12.92 3.60 -29.07
N GLU A 535 -13.08 2.48 -29.74
CA GLU A 535 -14.18 1.54 -29.51
C GLU A 535 -14.07 0.90 -28.13
N LEU A 536 -12.87 0.50 -27.72
CA LEU A 536 -12.62 -0.02 -26.38
C LEU A 536 -12.99 1.01 -25.31
N ASN A 537 -12.56 2.28 -25.44
CA ASN A 537 -12.87 3.36 -24.51
C ASN A 537 -14.37 3.66 -24.38
N LYS A 538 -15.16 3.37 -25.42
CA LYS A 538 -16.63 3.47 -25.36
C LYS A 538 -17.26 2.29 -24.60
N ARG A 539 -16.86 1.05 -24.96
CA ARG A 539 -17.45 -0.18 -24.41
C ARG A 539 -17.01 -0.47 -22.97
N ILE A 540 -15.79 -0.08 -22.59
CA ILE A 540 -15.23 -0.38 -21.28
C ILE A 540 -16.01 0.28 -20.13
N LYS A 541 -16.76 1.35 -20.42
CA LYS A 541 -17.57 2.06 -19.42
C LYS A 541 -18.64 1.16 -18.78
N ASP A 542 -19.14 0.18 -19.51
CA ASP A 542 -20.29 -0.62 -19.09
C ASP A 542 -19.95 -2.08 -18.78
N VAL A 543 -18.83 -2.60 -19.30
CA VAL A 543 -18.44 -4.02 -19.17
C VAL A 543 -17.52 -4.25 -17.97
N SER A 544 -17.87 -5.21 -17.13
CA SER A 544 -17.11 -5.59 -15.93
C SER A 544 -16.44 -6.96 -15.99
N ILE A 545 -16.51 -7.67 -17.13
CA ILE A 545 -15.91 -8.99 -17.31
C ILE A 545 -15.12 -9.03 -18.61
N PHE A 546 -13.84 -9.42 -18.49
CA PHE A 546 -12.96 -9.70 -19.63
C PHE A 546 -12.51 -11.15 -19.56
N SER A 547 -12.76 -11.94 -20.61
CA SER A 547 -12.50 -13.37 -20.67
C SER A 547 -11.51 -13.74 -21.78
N ARG A 548 -10.80 -14.89 -21.65
CA ARG A 548 -9.73 -15.33 -22.56
C ARG A 548 -8.70 -14.23 -22.81
N VAL A 549 -8.33 -13.54 -21.75
CA VAL A 549 -7.39 -12.41 -21.78
C VAL A 549 -5.95 -12.93 -21.74
N VAL A 550 -5.10 -12.43 -22.63
CA VAL A 550 -3.65 -12.64 -22.60
C VAL A 550 -2.95 -11.45 -21.91
N PRO A 551 -1.67 -11.57 -21.51
CA PRO A 551 -0.97 -10.53 -20.74
C PRO A 551 -1.03 -9.12 -21.35
N GLU A 552 -0.87 -8.99 -22.66
CA GLU A 552 -0.91 -7.71 -23.38
C GLU A 552 -2.28 -7.03 -23.26
N HIS A 553 -3.36 -7.82 -23.23
CA HIS A 553 -4.71 -7.31 -23.04
C HIS A 553 -4.89 -6.70 -21.66
N LYS A 554 -4.26 -7.25 -20.58
CA LYS A 554 -4.36 -6.71 -19.21
C LYS A 554 -3.87 -5.27 -19.16
N MET A 555 -2.73 -4.99 -19.76
CA MET A 555 -2.18 -3.63 -19.83
C MET A 555 -3.09 -2.70 -20.67
N ARG A 556 -3.63 -3.18 -21.80
CA ARG A 556 -4.53 -2.39 -22.65
C ARG A 556 -5.83 -2.02 -21.95
N ILE A 557 -6.41 -2.95 -21.17
CA ILE A 557 -7.62 -2.70 -20.34
C ILE A 557 -7.33 -1.62 -19.30
N VAL A 558 -6.22 -1.75 -18.56
CA VAL A 558 -5.82 -0.76 -17.55
C VAL A 558 -5.63 0.63 -18.19
N LYS A 559 -4.96 0.68 -19.35
CA LYS A 559 -4.73 1.91 -20.10
C LYS A 559 -6.06 2.57 -20.50
N ALA A 560 -7.00 1.80 -21.04
CA ALA A 560 -8.31 2.30 -21.47
C ALA A 560 -9.11 2.90 -20.30
N PHE A 561 -9.12 2.27 -19.12
CA PHE A 561 -9.75 2.85 -17.92
C PHE A 561 -9.11 4.18 -17.51
N LYS A 562 -7.77 4.27 -17.54
CA LYS A 562 -7.06 5.53 -17.21
C LYS A 562 -7.35 6.64 -18.23
N GLU A 563 -7.45 6.32 -19.51
CA GLU A 563 -7.77 7.30 -20.57
C GLU A 563 -9.16 7.90 -20.41
N ILE A 564 -10.12 7.14 -19.91
CA ILE A 564 -11.47 7.70 -19.61
C ILE A 564 -11.53 8.45 -18.27
N GLY A 565 -10.40 8.57 -17.56
CA GLY A 565 -10.24 9.38 -16.34
C GLY A 565 -10.50 8.64 -15.04
N GLU A 566 -10.57 7.30 -15.06
CA GLU A 566 -10.70 6.49 -13.86
C GLU A 566 -9.34 6.30 -13.14
N VAL A 567 -9.38 6.12 -11.82
CA VAL A 567 -8.23 5.74 -10.99
C VAL A 567 -8.23 4.23 -10.82
N VAL A 568 -7.26 3.58 -11.43
CA VAL A 568 -7.24 2.12 -11.59
C VAL A 568 -6.31 1.45 -10.59
N ALA A 569 -6.87 0.56 -9.78
CA ALA A 569 -6.09 -0.45 -9.06
C ALA A 569 -6.12 -1.78 -9.85
N MET A 570 -4.98 -2.47 -9.94
CA MET A 570 -4.84 -3.76 -10.63
C MET A 570 -4.22 -4.79 -9.71
N THR A 571 -4.83 -5.98 -9.58
CA THR A 571 -4.24 -7.11 -8.86
C THR A 571 -3.56 -8.08 -9.81
N GLY A 572 -2.47 -8.73 -9.37
CA GLY A 572 -1.80 -9.78 -10.12
C GLY A 572 -0.83 -10.57 -9.25
N ASP A 573 -0.48 -11.80 -9.68
CA ASP A 573 0.45 -12.67 -8.97
C ASP A 573 1.54 -13.24 -9.90
N GLY A 574 1.31 -13.25 -11.21
CA GLY A 574 2.23 -13.76 -12.20
C GLY A 574 3.25 -12.74 -12.72
N VAL A 575 4.29 -13.25 -13.36
CA VAL A 575 5.26 -12.44 -14.12
C VAL A 575 4.55 -11.64 -15.23
N ASN A 576 3.56 -12.26 -15.84
CA ASN A 576 2.76 -11.72 -16.93
C ASN A 576 1.89 -10.52 -16.52
N ASP A 577 1.67 -10.31 -15.22
CA ASP A 577 0.89 -9.19 -14.69
C ASP A 577 1.73 -7.93 -14.44
N ALA A 578 3.04 -8.08 -14.33
CA ALA A 578 3.95 -7.01 -13.95
C ALA A 578 3.83 -5.73 -14.81
N PRO A 579 3.69 -5.79 -16.15
CA PRO A 579 3.47 -4.58 -16.96
C PRO A 579 2.17 -3.86 -16.60
N ALA A 580 1.07 -4.60 -16.39
CA ALA A 580 -0.23 -4.04 -16.03
C ALA A 580 -0.21 -3.46 -14.59
N LEU A 581 0.44 -4.15 -13.63
CA LEU A 581 0.65 -3.68 -12.26
C LEU A 581 1.41 -2.35 -12.23
N LYS A 582 2.51 -2.27 -13.00
CA LYS A 582 3.33 -1.06 -13.06
C LYS A 582 2.62 0.12 -13.74
N TYR A 583 1.74 -0.16 -14.71
CA TYR A 583 1.03 0.88 -15.46
C TYR A 583 -0.21 1.39 -14.73
N ALA A 584 -0.82 0.59 -13.86
CA ALA A 584 -1.95 0.98 -13.02
C ALA A 584 -1.58 2.20 -12.14
N ASP A 585 -2.59 2.90 -11.60
CA ASP A 585 -2.36 3.94 -10.60
C ASP A 585 -1.95 3.33 -9.26
N ILE A 586 -2.41 2.09 -9.00
CA ILE A 586 -1.98 1.25 -7.89
C ILE A 586 -1.87 -0.21 -8.37
N GLY A 587 -0.66 -0.73 -8.47
CA GLY A 587 -0.40 -2.15 -8.63
C GLY A 587 -0.46 -2.87 -7.28
N ILE A 588 -1.20 -3.98 -7.21
CA ILE A 588 -1.38 -4.80 -6.00
C ILE A 588 -0.91 -6.22 -6.29
N ALA A 589 0.18 -6.64 -5.67
CA ALA A 589 0.71 -8.00 -5.81
C ALA A 589 0.34 -8.89 -4.62
N MET A 590 0.20 -10.21 -4.89
CA MET A 590 0.06 -11.22 -3.85
C MET A 590 1.41 -11.46 -3.17
N GLY A 591 1.43 -11.59 -1.84
CA GLY A 591 2.67 -11.70 -1.07
C GLY A 591 3.21 -13.11 -1.00
N LYS A 592 2.33 -14.12 -0.77
CA LYS A 592 2.74 -15.52 -0.63
C LYS A 592 2.90 -16.20 -1.99
N ARG A 593 1.97 -15.95 -2.93
CA ARG A 593 1.93 -16.61 -4.24
C ARG A 593 2.53 -15.76 -5.35
N GLY A 594 2.58 -14.44 -5.15
CA GLY A 594 3.10 -13.53 -6.15
C GLY A 594 4.55 -13.81 -6.51
N SER A 595 4.85 -13.77 -7.80
CA SER A 595 6.24 -13.82 -8.28
C SER A 595 7.03 -12.60 -7.75
N GLU A 596 8.34 -12.72 -7.69
CA GLU A 596 9.21 -11.62 -7.26
C GLU A 596 9.03 -10.39 -8.16
N VAL A 597 8.86 -10.63 -9.46
CA VAL A 597 8.65 -9.58 -10.45
C VAL A 597 7.32 -8.87 -10.26
N SER A 598 6.23 -9.60 -9.98
CA SER A 598 4.93 -8.97 -9.68
C SER A 598 5.01 -8.12 -8.41
N ARG A 599 5.68 -8.63 -7.36
CA ARG A 599 5.91 -7.87 -6.13
C ARG A 599 6.79 -6.64 -6.35
N GLU A 600 7.79 -6.72 -7.22
CA GLU A 600 8.66 -5.58 -7.55
C GLU A 600 7.93 -4.52 -8.39
N ALA A 601 7.06 -4.93 -9.29
CA ALA A 601 6.26 -4.02 -10.13
C ALA A 601 5.15 -3.31 -9.35
N ALA A 602 4.65 -3.92 -8.28
CA ALA A 602 3.51 -3.43 -7.53
C ALA A 602 3.87 -2.30 -6.56
N ASP A 603 2.88 -1.46 -6.25
CA ASP A 603 2.94 -0.42 -5.21
C ASP A 603 2.57 -0.97 -3.83
N LEU A 604 1.76 -2.03 -3.81
CA LEU A 604 1.20 -2.65 -2.63
C LEU A 604 1.37 -4.17 -2.70
N ILE A 605 1.72 -4.81 -1.57
CA ILE A 605 1.84 -6.27 -1.45
C ILE A 605 0.89 -6.74 -0.35
N LEU A 606 0.03 -7.71 -0.67
CA LEU A 606 -0.88 -8.34 0.28
C LEU A 606 -0.22 -9.56 0.93
N LEU A 607 0.23 -9.43 2.17
CA LEU A 607 0.97 -10.49 2.88
C LEU A 607 0.14 -11.75 3.16
N ASP A 608 -1.18 -11.66 3.11
CA ASP A 608 -2.13 -12.76 3.35
C ASP A 608 -2.83 -13.26 2.08
N ASP A 609 -2.58 -12.64 0.92
CA ASP A 609 -3.21 -12.91 -0.37
C ASP A 609 -4.75 -12.82 -0.31
N ASN A 610 -5.31 -11.96 0.56
CA ASN A 610 -6.74 -11.88 0.79
C ASN A 610 -7.36 -10.64 0.16
N PHE A 611 -8.49 -10.82 -0.55
CA PHE A 611 -9.24 -9.71 -1.16
C PHE A 611 -9.81 -8.73 -0.12
N SER A 612 -10.28 -9.23 1.03
CA SER A 612 -10.79 -8.37 2.12
C SER A 612 -9.75 -7.35 2.58
N THR A 613 -8.47 -7.71 2.52
CA THR A 613 -7.35 -6.81 2.84
C THR A 613 -7.26 -5.64 1.85
N ILE A 614 -7.65 -5.82 0.58
CA ILE A 614 -7.74 -4.73 -0.41
C ILE A 614 -8.80 -3.73 0.02
N VAL A 615 -9.99 -4.22 0.39
CA VAL A 615 -11.13 -3.38 0.82
C VAL A 615 -10.77 -2.57 2.07
N ASP A 616 -10.16 -3.22 3.06
CA ASP A 616 -9.69 -2.56 4.28
C ASP A 616 -8.58 -1.54 3.98
N THR A 617 -7.70 -1.83 3.02
CA THR A 617 -6.64 -0.91 2.58
C THR A 617 -7.21 0.33 1.93
N VAL A 618 -8.21 0.21 1.06
CA VAL A 618 -8.92 1.34 0.45
C VAL A 618 -9.61 2.19 1.52
N LYS A 619 -10.29 1.55 2.48
CA LYS A 619 -10.93 2.22 3.62
C LYS A 619 -9.93 3.03 4.44
N ASP A 620 -8.77 2.44 4.75
CA ASP A 620 -7.70 3.13 5.47
C ASP A 620 -7.08 4.26 4.61
N GLY A 621 -6.90 4.07 3.31
CA GLY A 621 -6.44 5.11 2.39
C GLY A 621 -7.37 6.34 2.39
N ARG A 622 -8.69 6.13 2.32
CA ARG A 622 -9.70 7.18 2.45
C ARG A 622 -9.60 7.89 3.81
N ARG A 623 -9.44 7.14 4.89
CA ARG A 623 -9.25 7.67 6.25
C ARG A 623 -8.01 8.55 6.35
N ILE A 624 -6.88 8.09 5.83
CA ILE A 624 -5.62 8.83 5.87
C ILE A 624 -5.78 10.16 5.14
N TYR A 625 -6.35 10.14 3.94
CA TYR A 625 -6.59 11.35 3.16
C TYR A 625 -7.55 12.33 3.87
N ASP A 626 -8.67 11.84 4.41
CA ASP A 626 -9.62 12.65 5.18
C ASP A 626 -8.94 13.30 6.39
N ASN A 627 -8.07 12.57 7.09
CA ASN A 627 -7.35 13.07 8.24
C ASN A 627 -6.28 14.12 7.85
N ILE A 628 -5.56 13.93 6.74
CA ILE A 628 -4.65 14.95 6.19
C ILE A 628 -5.44 16.24 5.90
N ARG A 629 -6.59 16.14 5.27
CA ARG A 629 -7.43 17.29 4.95
C ARG A 629 -7.97 18.02 6.19
N LYS A 630 -8.31 17.26 7.24
CA LYS A 630 -8.69 17.82 8.56
C LYS A 630 -7.52 18.54 9.21
N ALA A 631 -6.32 17.96 9.15
CA ALA A 631 -5.11 18.55 9.72
C ALA A 631 -4.75 19.87 9.01
N ILE A 632 -4.77 19.91 7.68
CA ILE A 632 -4.52 21.13 6.91
C ILE A 632 -5.56 22.19 7.23
N GLY A 633 -6.85 21.83 7.30
CA GLY A 633 -7.91 22.76 7.69
C GLY A 633 -7.75 23.30 9.11
N TYR A 634 -7.29 22.47 10.04
CA TYR A 634 -7.00 22.84 11.44
C TYR A 634 -5.84 23.84 11.53
N VAL A 635 -4.74 23.60 10.83
CA VAL A 635 -3.60 24.53 10.77
C VAL A 635 -4.06 25.92 10.30
N PHE A 636 -4.89 25.99 9.26
CA PHE A 636 -5.44 27.27 8.81
C PHE A 636 -6.25 27.99 9.89
N VAL A 637 -7.06 27.27 10.69
CA VAL A 637 -7.85 27.89 11.76
C VAL A 637 -6.96 28.52 12.81
N ILE A 638 -5.86 27.85 13.19
CA ILE A 638 -4.98 28.27 14.29
C ILE A 638 -4.10 29.45 13.87
N HIS A 639 -3.61 29.46 12.64
CA HIS A 639 -2.78 30.55 12.15
C HIS A 639 -3.56 31.87 11.97
N MET A 640 -4.90 31.82 11.78
CA MET A 640 -5.72 33.03 11.61
C MET A 640 -5.66 33.99 12.79
N PRO A 641 -5.88 33.58 14.06
CA PRO A 641 -5.81 34.52 15.18
C PRO A 641 -4.42 35.10 15.36
N ILE A 642 -3.36 34.33 15.06
CA ILE A 642 -1.97 34.80 15.20
C ILE A 642 -1.67 35.86 14.13
N ALA A 643 -2.02 35.58 12.86
CA ALA A 643 -1.79 36.46 11.72
C ALA A 643 -2.62 37.75 11.83
N PHE A 644 -3.92 37.65 12.15
CA PHE A 644 -4.77 38.81 12.30
C PHE A 644 -4.41 39.68 13.51
N ALA A 645 -3.99 39.08 14.64
CA ALA A 645 -3.51 39.83 15.80
C ALA A 645 -2.22 40.60 15.46
N SER A 646 -1.28 39.96 14.76
CA SER A 646 -0.02 40.57 14.33
C SER A 646 -0.23 41.69 13.27
N LEU A 647 -1.28 41.58 12.45
CA LEU A 647 -1.64 42.58 11.45
C LEU A 647 -2.43 43.75 12.05
N LEU A 648 -3.46 43.47 12.88
CA LEU A 648 -4.40 44.50 13.38
C LEU A 648 -3.80 45.35 14.50
N ALA A 649 -2.94 44.78 15.34
CA ALA A 649 -2.33 45.53 16.45
C ALA A 649 -1.55 46.78 15.98
N PRO A 650 -0.64 46.72 15.02
CA PRO A 650 0.01 47.89 14.44
C PRO A 650 -0.97 48.89 13.79
N LEU A 651 -2.03 48.38 13.15
CA LEU A 651 -3.06 49.24 12.53
C LEU A 651 -3.83 50.05 13.57
N LEU A 652 -4.00 49.52 14.77
CA LEU A 652 -4.63 50.21 15.93
C LEU A 652 -3.64 51.05 16.71
N GLY A 653 -2.39 51.19 16.28
CA GLY A 653 -1.37 51.98 16.97
C GLY A 653 -0.79 51.34 18.23
N ILE A 654 -0.95 50.01 18.39
CA ILE A 654 -0.38 49.26 19.51
C ILE A 654 1.12 49.05 19.23
N SER A 655 1.98 49.44 20.21
CA SER A 655 3.44 49.27 20.10
C SER A 655 3.87 47.83 20.01
N ALA A 656 5.04 47.55 19.42
CA ALA A 656 5.58 46.19 19.28
C ALA A 656 5.80 45.51 20.64
N SER A 657 6.22 46.24 21.65
CA SER A 657 6.38 45.73 23.04
C SER A 657 5.05 45.34 23.70
N SER A 658 3.93 45.90 23.23
CA SER A 658 2.59 45.67 23.78
C SER A 658 1.78 44.65 22.99
N LEU A 659 2.30 44.04 21.92
CA LEU A 659 1.58 43.09 21.09
C LEU A 659 1.04 41.90 21.91
N LEU A 660 -0.12 41.38 21.49
CA LEU A 660 -0.69 40.15 22.05
C LEU A 660 0.30 38.98 21.97
N LEU A 661 0.97 38.82 20.83
CA LEU A 661 1.94 37.79 20.56
C LEU A 661 3.27 38.41 20.17
N LEU A 662 4.32 38.11 20.92
CA LEU A 662 5.70 38.35 20.56
C LEU A 662 6.22 37.18 19.71
N PRO A 663 7.34 37.31 18.96
CA PRO A 663 7.92 36.19 18.22
C PRO A 663 8.07 34.91 19.04
N VAL A 664 8.50 35.00 20.29
CA VAL A 664 8.65 33.86 21.21
C VAL A 664 7.32 33.16 21.51
N HIS A 665 6.20 33.89 21.54
CA HIS A 665 4.89 33.28 21.76
C HIS A 665 4.40 32.51 20.53
N VAL A 666 4.72 32.98 19.31
CA VAL A 666 4.40 32.25 18.08
C VAL A 666 5.13 30.93 18.11
N VAL A 667 6.43 30.91 18.36
CA VAL A 667 7.24 29.70 18.51
C VAL A 667 6.69 28.73 19.55
N LEU A 668 6.27 29.28 20.71
CA LEU A 668 5.67 28.51 21.80
C LEU A 668 4.36 27.83 21.36
N LEU A 669 3.53 28.57 20.60
CA LEU A 669 2.28 28.04 20.08
C LEU A 669 2.54 26.89 19.06
N GLU A 670 3.52 27.06 18.16
CA GLU A 670 3.89 26.03 17.20
C GLU A 670 4.39 24.76 17.88
N LEU A 671 5.22 24.89 18.93
CA LEU A 671 5.66 23.75 19.75
C LEU A 671 4.49 22.91 20.32
N LEU A 672 3.34 23.54 20.57
CA LEU A 672 2.13 22.88 21.09
C LEU A 672 1.18 22.42 19.97
N ILE A 673 1.19 23.13 18.84
CA ILE A 673 0.34 22.85 17.68
C ILE A 673 0.82 21.59 16.95
N ASP A 674 2.10 21.47 16.67
CA ASP A 674 2.70 20.38 15.93
C ASP A 674 2.35 18.98 16.45
N PRO A 675 2.57 18.64 17.73
CA PRO A 675 2.17 17.34 18.26
C PRO A 675 0.65 17.13 18.18
N THR A 676 -0.12 18.20 18.26
CA THR A 676 -1.58 18.11 18.26
C THR A 676 -2.11 17.83 16.86
N CYS A 677 -1.62 18.51 15.84
CA CYS A 677 -2.05 18.28 14.46
C CYS A 677 -1.44 17.01 13.85
N SER A 678 -0.16 16.77 14.05
CA SER A 678 0.55 15.65 13.43
C SER A 678 0.25 14.31 14.09
N ILE A 679 0.06 14.27 15.41
CA ILE A 679 -0.14 13.02 16.16
C ILE A 679 -1.63 12.73 16.39
N VAL A 680 -2.40 13.69 16.90
CA VAL A 680 -3.79 13.44 17.32
C VAL A 680 -4.72 13.31 16.13
N LEU A 681 -4.59 14.16 15.11
CA LEU A 681 -5.44 14.11 13.91
C LEU A 681 -5.10 12.91 13.02
N GLU A 682 -3.84 12.47 12.97
CA GLU A 682 -3.46 11.24 12.28
C GLU A 682 -4.18 10.02 12.84
N ARG A 683 -4.36 9.95 14.15
CA ARG A 683 -4.97 8.81 14.86
C ARG A 683 -6.49 8.74 14.79
N GLN A 684 -7.15 9.74 14.20
CA GLN A 684 -8.60 9.75 14.10
C GLN A 684 -9.14 8.53 13.33
N PRO A 685 -10.19 7.86 13.86
CA PRO A 685 -10.80 6.73 13.18
C PRO A 685 -11.52 7.16 11.89
N ALA A 686 -11.76 6.19 11.01
CA ALA A 686 -12.58 6.40 9.82
C ALA A 686 -13.99 6.89 10.20
N GLU A 687 -14.54 7.79 9.42
CA GLU A 687 -15.95 8.19 9.55
C GLU A 687 -16.87 7.02 9.18
N SER A 688 -18.06 6.95 9.80
CA SER A 688 -18.98 5.81 9.67
C SER A 688 -19.48 5.59 8.23
N ASP A 689 -19.53 6.66 7.42
CA ASP A 689 -20.01 6.64 6.04
C ASP A 689 -18.88 6.55 4.98
N ILE A 690 -17.63 6.29 5.40
CA ILE A 690 -16.45 6.39 4.53
C ILE A 690 -16.51 5.44 3.32
N MET A 691 -17.13 4.26 3.49
CA MET A 691 -17.35 3.28 2.41
C MET A 691 -18.72 3.40 1.74
N ASN A 692 -19.49 4.43 2.06
CA ASN A 692 -20.77 4.77 1.39
C ASN A 692 -20.63 6.04 0.52
N ARG A 693 -19.42 6.59 0.43
CA ARG A 693 -19.11 7.76 -0.40
C ARG A 693 -18.46 7.33 -1.70
N LYS A 694 -18.76 8.05 -2.78
CA LYS A 694 -18.03 7.88 -4.05
C LYS A 694 -16.54 8.19 -3.87
N PRO A 695 -15.66 7.62 -4.69
CA PRO A 695 -14.26 7.98 -4.73
C PRO A 695 -14.10 9.49 -4.95
N ARG A 696 -13.05 10.06 -4.37
CA ARG A 696 -12.72 11.47 -4.62
C ARG A 696 -12.23 11.67 -6.06
N ASP A 697 -12.48 12.84 -6.61
CA ASP A 697 -11.83 13.25 -7.85
C ASP A 697 -10.33 13.52 -7.56
N PRO A 698 -9.40 12.85 -8.25
CA PRO A 698 -7.96 13.06 -8.05
C PRO A 698 -7.51 14.50 -8.40
N ARG A 699 -8.32 15.26 -9.18
CA ARG A 699 -8.07 16.65 -9.53
C ARG A 699 -8.51 17.63 -8.44
N GLU A 700 -9.35 17.16 -7.49
CA GLU A 700 -9.81 18.02 -6.38
C GLU A 700 -8.62 18.41 -5.49
N GLY A 701 -8.45 19.73 -5.28
CA GLY A 701 -7.42 20.25 -4.39
C GLY A 701 -7.66 19.82 -2.93
N ILE A 702 -6.59 19.66 -2.18
CA ILE A 702 -6.65 19.28 -0.77
C ILE A 702 -7.43 20.30 0.05
N LEU A 703 -7.27 21.60 -0.28
CA LEU A 703 -7.99 22.72 0.31
C LEU A 703 -9.17 23.11 -0.59
N THR A 704 -10.31 22.46 -0.39
CA THR A 704 -11.54 22.86 -1.09
C THR A 704 -12.11 24.16 -0.55
N SER A 705 -12.89 24.88 -1.36
CA SER A 705 -13.57 26.11 -0.95
C SER A 705 -14.41 25.93 0.33
N LYS A 706 -15.02 24.76 0.50
CA LYS A 706 -15.80 24.44 1.73
C LYS A 706 -14.91 24.36 2.98
N VAL A 707 -13.73 23.71 2.88
CA VAL A 707 -12.78 23.62 3.99
C VAL A 707 -12.18 24.97 4.28
N LEU A 708 -11.80 25.72 3.25
CA LEU A 708 -11.23 27.07 3.40
C LEU A 708 -12.21 28.03 4.08
N VAL A 709 -13.47 28.13 3.60
CA VAL A 709 -14.49 28.99 4.22
C VAL A 709 -14.77 28.59 5.66
N LYS A 710 -14.87 27.28 5.95
CA LYS A 710 -15.01 26.77 7.31
C LYS A 710 -13.85 27.25 8.20
N SER A 711 -12.61 27.06 7.72
CA SER A 711 -11.40 27.43 8.47
C SER A 711 -11.30 28.93 8.72
N ILE A 712 -11.63 29.75 7.73
CA ILE A 712 -11.65 31.21 7.87
C ILE A 712 -12.66 31.63 8.94
N ILE A 713 -13.90 31.13 8.89
CA ILE A 713 -14.93 31.50 9.88
C ILE A 713 -14.53 31.06 11.29
N GLN A 714 -14.07 29.82 11.48
CA GLN A 714 -13.60 29.33 12.77
C GLN A 714 -12.41 30.17 13.30
N GLY A 715 -11.45 30.49 12.41
CA GLY A 715 -10.28 31.30 12.74
C GLY A 715 -10.64 32.74 13.11
N LEU A 716 -11.59 33.38 12.42
CA LEU A 716 -12.07 34.71 12.75
C LEU A 716 -12.81 34.77 14.10
N VAL A 717 -13.61 33.74 14.42
CA VAL A 717 -14.26 33.65 15.74
C VAL A 717 -13.24 33.49 16.84
N LEU A 718 -12.21 32.68 16.65
CA LEU A 718 -11.11 32.47 17.58
C LEU A 718 -10.26 33.78 17.73
N PHE A 719 -9.99 34.44 16.61
CA PHE A 719 -9.35 35.77 16.62
C PHE A 719 -10.16 36.79 17.43
N ALA A 720 -11.45 36.92 17.18
CA ALA A 720 -12.33 37.84 17.91
C ALA A 720 -12.35 37.50 19.42
N ALA A 721 -12.36 36.25 19.81
CA ALA A 721 -12.30 35.82 21.20
C ALA A 721 -10.98 36.15 21.87
N SER A 722 -9.85 35.85 21.26
CA SER A 722 -8.52 36.07 21.84
C SER A 722 -8.10 37.53 21.81
N PHE A 723 -8.17 38.16 20.63
CA PHE A 723 -7.78 39.57 20.45
C PHE A 723 -8.77 40.51 21.11
N GLY A 724 -10.08 40.21 21.05
CA GLY A 724 -11.10 41.01 21.75
C GLY A 724 -10.91 40.99 23.25
N THR A 725 -10.57 39.86 23.86
CA THR A 725 -10.25 39.78 25.30
C THR A 725 -8.96 40.53 25.62
N TYR A 726 -7.91 40.33 24.81
CA TYR A 726 -6.65 41.07 24.93
C TYR A 726 -6.90 42.57 24.89
N TYR A 727 -7.62 43.08 23.91
CA TYR A 727 -7.90 44.50 23.71
C TYR A 727 -8.71 45.10 24.88
N TYR A 728 -9.69 44.34 25.38
CA TYR A 728 -10.50 44.76 26.53
C TYR A 728 -9.68 44.91 27.83
N TYR A 729 -8.70 44.01 28.07
CA TYR A 729 -7.87 44.07 29.28
C TYR A 729 -6.59 44.87 29.10
N LEU A 730 -6.33 45.47 27.94
CA LEU A 730 -5.08 46.17 27.63
C LEU A 730 -4.86 47.34 28.59
N GLU A 731 -5.91 48.09 28.95
CA GLU A 731 -5.86 49.17 29.93
C GLU A 731 -5.62 48.70 31.37
N SER A 732 -5.95 47.46 31.68
CA SER A 732 -5.75 46.84 33.00
C SER A 732 -4.32 46.32 33.22
N GLY A 733 -3.54 46.21 32.17
CA GLY A 733 -2.16 45.76 32.17
C GLY A 733 -1.81 44.89 31.00
N ILE A 734 -0.70 45.17 30.32
CA ILE A 734 -0.26 44.50 29.08
C ILE A 734 -0.03 43.00 29.32
N GLU A 735 0.66 42.65 30.41
CA GLU A 735 0.99 41.27 30.76
C GLU A 735 -0.27 40.44 31.06
N LEU A 736 -1.27 41.04 31.77
CA LEU A 736 -2.55 40.37 32.02
C LEU A 736 -3.33 40.15 30.72
N ALA A 737 -3.44 41.17 29.89
CA ALA A 737 -4.14 41.09 28.62
C ALA A 737 -3.52 40.02 27.71
N ARG A 738 -2.18 39.99 27.63
CA ARG A 738 -1.41 39.01 26.87
C ARG A 738 -1.61 37.61 27.41
N SER A 739 -1.53 37.41 28.73
CA SER A 739 -1.73 36.09 29.36
C SER A 739 -3.12 35.52 29.10
N MET A 740 -4.17 36.37 29.19
CA MET A 740 -5.54 35.96 28.88
C MET A 740 -5.73 35.59 27.41
N GLY A 741 -5.25 36.43 26.49
CA GLY A 741 -5.37 36.18 25.04
C GLY A 741 -4.62 34.93 24.59
N LEU A 742 -3.38 34.75 25.08
CA LEU A 742 -2.59 33.53 24.80
C LEU A 742 -3.26 32.26 25.36
N ALA A 743 -3.74 32.31 26.61
CA ALA A 743 -4.42 31.18 27.24
C ALA A 743 -5.72 30.79 26.47
N ILE A 744 -6.47 31.78 25.94
CA ILE A 744 -7.64 31.51 25.07
C ILE A 744 -7.21 30.76 23.82
N ILE A 745 -6.14 31.17 23.13
CA ILE A 745 -5.64 30.46 21.94
C ILE A 745 -5.27 29.01 22.29
N MET A 746 -4.50 28.81 23.38
CA MET A 746 -4.03 27.45 23.75
C MET A 746 -5.18 26.52 24.15
N ILE A 747 -6.12 26.96 24.98
CA ILE A 747 -7.26 26.13 25.39
C ILE A 747 -8.21 25.88 24.23
N SER A 748 -8.43 26.88 23.38
CA SER A 748 -9.25 26.75 22.18
C SER A 748 -8.66 25.73 21.19
N ASN A 749 -7.33 25.65 21.07
CA ASN A 749 -6.67 24.66 20.21
C ASN A 749 -6.96 23.22 20.66
N LEU A 750 -6.96 22.95 21.97
CA LEU A 750 -7.34 21.63 22.50
C LEU A 750 -8.79 21.26 22.17
N LEU A 751 -9.70 22.21 22.27
CA LEU A 751 -11.12 21.99 21.93
C LEU A 751 -11.31 21.88 20.42
N LEU A 752 -10.61 22.69 19.65
CA LEU A 752 -10.70 22.73 18.18
C LEU A 752 -10.32 21.39 17.54
N VAL A 753 -9.28 20.71 18.03
CA VAL A 753 -8.89 19.39 17.57
C VAL A 753 -10.05 18.40 17.72
N GLN A 754 -10.74 18.42 18.85
CA GLN A 754 -11.87 17.53 19.10
C GLN A 754 -13.08 17.86 18.20
N VAL A 755 -13.35 19.12 17.99
CA VAL A 755 -14.43 19.60 17.11
C VAL A 755 -14.13 19.30 15.65
N ASN A 756 -12.87 19.44 15.20
CA ASN A 756 -12.45 19.18 13.82
C ASN A 756 -12.08 17.71 13.55
N SER A 757 -12.12 16.83 14.54
CA SER A 757 -11.85 15.40 14.39
C SER A 757 -12.85 14.70 13.46
N SER A 758 -14.11 15.16 13.40
CA SER A 758 -15.12 14.71 12.43
C SER A 758 -15.90 15.90 11.84
N ASN A 759 -16.28 15.76 10.56
CA ASN A 759 -17.12 16.77 9.91
C ASN A 759 -18.63 16.53 10.12
N SER A 760 -19.02 15.31 10.46
CA SER A 760 -20.41 14.85 10.58
C SER A 760 -20.80 14.46 12.00
N GLU A 761 -19.87 13.93 12.79
CA GLU A 761 -20.13 13.49 14.15
C GLU A 761 -19.79 14.60 15.18
N LEU A 762 -20.52 14.63 16.28
CA LEU A 762 -20.24 15.56 17.39
C LEU A 762 -18.96 15.17 18.14
N ALA A 763 -18.23 16.16 18.67
CA ALA A 763 -16.92 15.98 19.29
C ALA A 763 -16.94 14.96 20.45
N TYR A 764 -18.03 14.89 21.25
CA TYR A 764 -18.12 13.92 22.33
C TYR A 764 -18.04 12.46 21.84
N LYS A 765 -18.57 12.15 20.63
CA LYS A 765 -18.46 10.81 20.05
C LYS A 765 -17.02 10.47 19.66
N SER A 766 -16.29 11.43 19.11
CA SER A 766 -14.86 11.27 18.80
C SER A 766 -14.03 11.03 20.07
N ILE A 767 -14.31 11.77 21.14
CA ILE A 767 -13.66 11.60 22.46
C ILE A 767 -13.94 10.18 23.00
N ILE A 768 -15.19 9.70 22.92
CA ILE A 768 -15.56 8.34 23.35
C ILE A 768 -14.81 7.27 22.54
N LYS A 769 -14.71 7.43 21.22
CA LYS A 769 -13.98 6.51 20.34
C LYS A 769 -12.49 6.45 20.70
N LEU A 770 -11.91 7.58 21.08
CA LEU A 770 -10.48 7.71 21.42
C LEU A 770 -10.17 7.60 22.92
N ARG A 771 -11.17 7.31 23.78
CA ARG A 771 -10.97 7.27 25.25
C ARG A 771 -9.85 6.32 25.71
N LYS A 772 -9.56 5.27 24.94
CA LYS A 772 -8.49 4.29 25.19
C LYS A 772 -7.15 4.68 24.58
N ASP A 773 -7.10 5.74 23.78
CA ASP A 773 -5.87 6.16 23.12
C ASP A 773 -5.01 6.98 24.09
N LYS A 774 -3.99 6.32 24.66
CA LYS A 774 -3.05 6.94 25.63
C LYS A 774 -2.29 8.11 25.03
N VAL A 775 -2.01 8.09 23.73
CA VAL A 775 -1.23 9.15 23.06
C VAL A 775 -2.05 10.44 22.97
N MET A 776 -3.32 10.35 22.58
CA MET A 776 -4.22 11.52 22.59
C MET A 776 -4.28 12.20 23.96
N TRP A 777 -4.46 11.42 25.03
CA TRP A 777 -4.49 11.95 26.39
C TRP A 777 -3.14 12.51 26.83
N SER A 778 -2.03 11.89 26.42
CA SER A 778 -0.69 12.40 26.73
C SER A 778 -0.44 13.76 26.08
N VAL A 779 -0.88 13.98 24.85
CA VAL A 779 -0.78 15.28 24.17
C VAL A 779 -1.68 16.31 24.86
N ALA A 780 -2.95 15.98 25.14
CA ALA A 780 -3.88 16.89 25.80
C ALA A 780 -3.39 17.31 27.21
N ILE A 781 -2.94 16.34 28.01
CA ILE A 781 -2.37 16.60 29.34
C ILE A 781 -1.07 17.41 29.21
N GLY A 782 -0.21 17.06 28.25
CA GLY A 782 1.04 17.78 27.99
C GLY A 782 0.81 19.25 27.67
N THR A 783 -0.19 19.57 26.84
CA THR A 783 -0.57 20.93 26.50
C THR A 783 -1.09 21.69 27.74
N ILE A 784 -1.93 21.07 28.56
CA ILE A 784 -2.43 21.69 29.82
C ILE A 784 -1.28 21.94 30.82
N VAL A 785 -0.41 20.94 30.99
CA VAL A 785 0.77 21.07 31.86
C VAL A 785 1.71 22.14 31.31
N GLY A 786 1.92 22.21 30.00
CA GLY A 786 2.68 23.28 29.36
C GLY A 786 2.11 24.67 29.66
N LEU A 787 0.78 24.85 29.53
CA LEU A 787 0.10 26.10 29.88
C LEU A 787 0.31 26.47 31.34
N VAL A 788 0.19 25.49 32.25
CA VAL A 788 0.43 25.72 33.69
C VAL A 788 1.88 26.13 33.96
N ILE A 789 2.84 25.46 33.35
CA ILE A 789 4.27 25.80 33.44
C ILE A 789 4.50 27.25 32.96
N ILE A 790 3.96 27.65 31.83
CA ILE A 790 4.14 28.95 31.21
C ILE A 790 3.56 30.05 32.08
N LEU A 791 2.38 29.85 32.69
CA LEU A 791 1.69 30.86 33.46
C LEU A 791 2.07 30.92 34.94
N TYR A 792 2.49 29.80 35.55
CA TYR A 792 2.66 29.69 37.01
C TYR A 792 4.09 29.41 37.51
N THR A 793 5.08 29.41 36.59
CA THR A 793 6.50 29.32 36.94
C THR A 793 7.21 30.67 36.67
N PRO A 794 8.46 30.86 37.11
CA PRO A 794 9.26 32.05 36.77
C PRO A 794 9.41 32.28 35.23
N LEU A 795 9.10 31.30 34.41
CA LEU A 795 9.09 31.43 32.95
C LEU A 795 8.09 32.50 32.48
N SER A 796 6.98 32.71 33.22
CA SER A 796 5.99 33.76 32.88
C SER A 796 6.63 35.13 32.78
N GLY A 797 7.52 35.50 33.71
CA GLY A 797 8.19 36.78 33.67
C GLY A 797 9.09 36.98 32.47
N PHE A 798 9.80 35.91 32.04
CA PHE A 798 10.64 35.93 30.82
C PHE A 798 9.81 36.04 29.53
N LEU A 799 8.58 35.53 29.55
CA LEU A 799 7.65 35.61 28.43
C LEU A 799 6.78 36.86 28.45
N GLY A 800 6.98 37.82 29.38
CA GLY A 800 6.13 39.00 29.54
C GLY A 800 4.67 38.62 29.81
N LEU A 801 4.46 37.57 30.60
CA LEU A 801 3.18 37.03 31.05
C LEU A 801 3.05 37.15 32.57
N VAL A 802 1.81 37.08 33.06
CA VAL A 802 1.49 37.04 34.49
C VAL A 802 0.57 35.86 34.80
N HIS A 803 0.65 35.33 36.03
CA HIS A 803 -0.24 34.28 36.48
C HIS A 803 -1.70 34.77 36.56
N LEU A 804 -2.61 33.96 36.06
CA LEU A 804 -4.04 34.24 36.02
C LEU A 804 -4.69 33.80 37.35
N GLY A 805 -5.52 34.66 37.95
CA GLY A 805 -6.36 34.29 39.08
C GLY A 805 -7.51 33.36 38.68
N THR A 806 -8.21 32.81 39.67
CA THR A 806 -9.33 31.86 39.42
C THR A 806 -10.45 32.50 38.57
N SER A 807 -10.72 33.79 38.77
CA SER A 807 -11.74 34.55 38.01
C SER A 807 -11.35 34.64 36.53
N GLU A 808 -10.09 34.99 36.25
CA GLU A 808 -9.54 35.13 34.90
C GLU A 808 -9.53 33.79 34.19
N ILE A 809 -9.14 32.70 34.85
CA ILE A 809 -9.15 31.33 34.27
C ILE A 809 -10.57 30.93 33.90
N LEU A 810 -11.56 31.17 34.77
CA LEU A 810 -12.96 30.82 34.47
C LEU A 810 -13.47 31.61 33.27
N LYS A 811 -13.11 32.89 33.12
CA LYS A 811 -13.45 33.70 31.94
C LYS A 811 -12.77 33.13 30.67
N VAL A 812 -11.47 32.84 30.74
CA VAL A 812 -10.71 32.25 29.65
C VAL A 812 -11.35 30.91 29.19
N CYS A 813 -11.65 30.02 30.13
CA CYS A 813 -12.29 28.74 29.81
C CYS A 813 -13.68 28.95 29.17
N GLY A 814 -14.50 29.85 29.72
CA GLY A 814 -15.83 30.17 29.21
C GLY A 814 -15.78 30.72 27.76
N ILE A 815 -14.91 31.69 27.51
CA ILE A 815 -14.73 32.30 26.20
C ILE A 815 -14.22 31.27 25.20
N SER A 816 -13.24 30.44 25.56
CA SER A 816 -12.70 29.35 24.72
C SER A 816 -13.78 28.33 24.36
N LEU A 817 -14.61 27.92 25.31
CA LEU A 817 -15.73 27.01 25.06
C LEU A 817 -16.73 27.60 24.06
N VAL A 818 -17.15 28.85 24.26
CA VAL A 818 -18.12 29.51 23.38
C VAL A 818 -17.53 29.70 21.98
N SER A 819 -16.27 30.10 21.87
CA SER A 819 -15.60 30.38 20.61
C SER A 819 -15.42 29.15 19.71
N ILE A 820 -15.47 27.92 20.27
CA ILE A 820 -15.26 26.68 19.54
C ILE A 820 -16.54 25.86 19.42
N LEU A 821 -17.33 25.71 20.50
CA LEU A 821 -18.49 24.81 20.53
C LEU A 821 -19.68 25.30 19.69
N TRP A 822 -19.74 26.57 19.27
CA TRP A 822 -20.78 27.01 18.33
C TRP A 822 -20.81 26.17 17.03
N TYR A 823 -19.67 25.65 16.58
CA TYR A 823 -19.61 24.84 15.39
C TYR A 823 -20.24 23.45 15.58
N GLU A 824 -20.29 22.92 16.81
CA GLU A 824 -21.04 21.69 17.11
C GLU A 824 -22.54 21.88 16.86
N VAL A 825 -23.06 23.09 17.14
CA VAL A 825 -24.44 23.44 16.82
C VAL A 825 -24.67 23.48 15.31
N VAL A 826 -23.70 24.02 14.54
CA VAL A 826 -23.77 23.99 13.06
C VAL A 826 -23.79 22.57 12.51
N LYS A 827 -23.06 21.60 13.11
CA LYS A 827 -23.10 20.19 12.73
C LYS A 827 -24.48 19.56 12.91
N LEU A 828 -25.24 19.97 13.93
CA LEU A 828 -26.60 19.47 14.16
C LEU A 828 -27.56 19.86 13.02
N PHE A 829 -27.38 21.04 12.42
CA PHE A 829 -28.21 21.51 11.31
C PHE A 829 -27.76 20.97 9.94
N LYS A 830 -26.57 20.37 9.83
CA LYS A 830 -26.08 19.75 8.60
C LYS A 830 -26.48 18.27 8.42
N LYS A 831 -27.05 17.68 9.44
CA LYS A 831 -27.66 16.35 9.37
C LYS A 831 -29.05 16.43 8.76
#